data_4111bb7d9e271353a99e22f3f978b87b
#
_entry.id   4111bb7d9e271353a99e22f3f978b87b
#
_cell.length_a   1.000
_cell.length_b   1.000
_cell.length_c   1.000
_cell.angle_alpha   90.00
_cell.angle_beta   90.00
_cell.angle_gamma   90.00
#
_symmetry.space_group_name_H-M   'P 1'
#
loop_
_entity.id
_entity.type
_entity.pdbx_description
1 polymer ?
#
loop_
_entity_poly.entity_id
_entity_poly.type
_entity_poly.pdbx_seq_one_letter_code
_entity_poly.pdbx_strand_id
1 'polypeptide(L)'
;MEISRFLLGLCAFFCLYRSVSAQSTCKLKAKFNLSGYKNVEKKTVVVGGMFPIHMRIAATDGNTSRAPVSSGCEGFNFRTFRWTQTMLFAIDEINKRDDLLPETDLGYVIYDSCFTISKAVEGTLTYLTGQDEAVPNYRCGSGAPLAALVGAGGSDLSIATARILGLYHFPQVSYCSSCSALESKFQFPTFLRTIPNDKHQSTAMARLVLHFGWTWVGTIAADDDYGKYGIKDFKEQVEEAGVCISFSETLPKVSSPEDIQRIVDTVVESTAKIIVVFSSDVDLSPLIGELLRHNVTNRTWIASEAWITSALINQPGVSSVLGGTLGFGVKRADIPGLQRHLLDVDPYDPLTEEFWETIFNCTLNYEKALKQAEQRATAVNGTVSRMARGIPDGLCTGKESLASLNNTYSDVSQLRITYSVYKAVYAVAHALHNLEYCVPGQGPFTGQSCADINNFEPWQLMYYLKNVRFKAPNTDEEIYFNDGDVEGFYDIINWQVNSNGEISYVTVGRYNGSAAPEDSMTIANNSIVWNNEVLQPPRSVCSENCQPGTRKGIRQGEPVCCFDCIPCADGEISNETNARECFLCSEDDWSNDAHDACVPKIIEFLAFGEPLGITLIVISAFGALVTIAVGVVFVVNIGTPLVKANDALLSFSLLLGLVVTFLCSIVFLGEPQNWSCMTSQVALALGFALCLSSIMGGYNKCIPHSTSVYHMHQMIYPQQHHSHNILFSKTCISLVILLSVTLLTSPCFYPVKNTSAQNIKIILECDEGSVVFICCIFAYDILLALLAFVFAFIARKLEDYFSEAKCMTFSMLVFFIVWISFVPAYLSTRGKFMVAVQIFAILASSFGLLTCIFLPKCYVLLVKPERNKEEMMRPRAKPRDGTSTGTSASLATANTEVNATTASTAIDD
;
A
#
# COMPACT_ATOMS: atom_id res chain seq x y z
N MET A 1 8.07 21.43 105.78
CA MET A 1 8.41 20.02 105.43
C MET A 1 7.38 19.38 104.54
N GLU A 2 6.13 19.74 104.55
CA GLU A 2 5.03 19.16 103.71
C GLU A 2 5.06 19.66 102.24
N ILE A 3 5.38 20.96 102.03
CA ILE A 3 5.43 21.50 100.61
C ILE A 3 6.57 20.86 99.77
N SER A 4 7.70 20.53 100.49
CA SER A 4 8.82 19.85 99.82
C SER A 4 8.47 18.39 99.41
N ARG A 5 7.62 17.72 100.13
CA ARG A 5 7.14 16.39 99.83
C ARG A 5 6.10 16.38 98.69
N PHE A 6 5.27 17.45 98.62
CA PHE A 6 4.31 17.59 97.54
C PHE A 6 5.00 17.92 96.17
N LEU A 7 6.02 18.81 96.22
CA LEU A 7 6.85 19.11 95.06
C LEU A 7 7.66 17.90 94.56
N LEU A 8 8.21 17.08 95.49
CA LEU A 8 8.89 15.83 95.13
C LEU A 8 7.93 14.77 94.57
N GLY A 9 6.69 14.70 95.08
CA GLY A 9 5.64 13.84 94.59
C GLY A 9 5.17 14.33 93.24
N LEU A 10 5.05 15.65 92.96
CA LEU A 10 4.72 16.17 91.63
C LEU A 10 5.87 15.97 90.64
N CYS A 11 7.12 16.14 91.01
CA CYS A 11 8.25 15.84 90.15
C CYS A 11 8.36 14.35 89.80
N ALA A 12 8.14 13.48 90.85
CA ALA A 12 8.08 12.04 90.58
C ALA A 12 6.92 11.64 89.67
N PHE A 13 5.74 12.28 89.80
CA PHE A 13 4.58 12.05 88.95
C PHE A 13 4.83 12.57 87.51
N PHE A 14 5.47 13.77 87.41
CA PHE A 14 5.89 14.27 86.09
C PHE A 14 6.98 13.43 85.43
N CYS A 15 7.95 12.91 86.19
CA CYS A 15 8.98 11.99 85.73
C CYS A 15 8.37 10.62 85.34
N LEU A 16 7.43 10.12 86.13
CA LEU A 16 6.70 8.88 85.83
C LEU A 16 5.74 9.11 84.63
N TYR A 17 5.13 10.29 84.54
CA TYR A 17 4.30 10.63 83.40
C TYR A 17 5.14 10.79 82.08
N ARG A 18 6.37 11.30 82.21
CA ARG A 18 7.31 11.34 81.08
C ARG A 18 7.89 9.97 80.72
N SER A 19 7.99 9.06 81.72
CA SER A 19 8.47 7.68 81.45
C SER A 19 7.39 6.76 80.92
N VAL A 20 6.09 7.16 80.98
CA VAL A 20 4.95 6.40 80.39
C VAL A 20 4.44 6.98 79.08
N SER A 21 5.07 8.10 78.67
CA SER A 21 4.95 8.43 77.18
C SER A 21 5.77 7.41 76.38
N ALA A 22 5.44 6.12 76.53
CA ALA A 22 5.80 5.13 75.54
C ALA A 22 5.32 5.69 74.22
N GLN A 23 6.26 6.09 73.40
CA GLN A 23 5.99 6.32 71.99
C GLN A 23 5.17 5.13 71.48
N SER A 24 3.88 5.32 71.30
CA SER A 24 3.04 4.40 70.61
C SER A 24 3.55 4.36 69.17
N THR A 25 4.57 3.56 68.97
CA THR A 25 5.00 3.24 67.62
C THR A 25 3.77 2.69 66.90
N CYS A 26 3.35 3.39 65.90
CA CYS A 26 2.23 2.99 65.05
C CYS A 26 2.69 1.73 64.28
N LYS A 27 2.45 0.54 64.83
CA LYS A 27 2.75 -0.72 64.13
C LYS A 27 1.61 -1.05 63.18
N LEU A 28 1.89 -1.11 61.88
CA LEU A 28 1.02 -1.79 60.97
C LEU A 28 0.77 -3.23 61.42
N LYS A 29 -0.49 -3.67 61.47
CA LYS A 29 -0.85 -5.01 61.93
C LYS A 29 -0.55 -6.11 60.89
N ALA A 30 -0.21 -5.75 59.64
CA ALA A 30 0.20 -6.70 58.61
C ALA A 30 1.69 -7.04 58.79
N LYS A 31 2.03 -8.28 58.92
CA LYS A 31 3.41 -8.76 58.84
C LYS A 31 3.76 -8.99 57.38
N PHE A 32 4.79 -8.32 56.92
CA PHE A 32 5.43 -8.66 55.64
C PHE A 32 6.39 -9.85 55.88
N ASN A 33 6.32 -10.84 55.05
CA ASN A 33 7.19 -12.01 55.13
C ASN A 33 8.31 -11.83 54.10
N LEU A 34 9.24 -10.95 54.39
CA LEU A 34 10.41 -10.73 53.55
C LEU A 34 11.64 -11.24 54.32
N SER A 35 12.17 -12.32 53.94
CA SER A 35 13.50 -12.77 54.31
C SER A 35 14.48 -12.07 53.34
N GLY A 36 15.10 -11.01 53.77
CA GLY A 36 16.25 -10.46 53.09
C GLY A 36 17.50 -11.25 53.44
N TYR A 37 18.23 -11.68 52.44
CA TYR A 37 19.53 -12.28 52.64
C TYR A 37 20.58 -11.18 52.78
N LYS A 38 21.33 -11.15 53.88
CA LYS A 38 22.19 -10.02 54.20
C LYS A 38 23.56 -10.44 54.70
N ASN A 39 24.58 -9.67 54.31
CA ASN A 39 25.92 -9.67 54.90
C ASN A 39 26.31 -8.25 55.25
N VAL A 40 25.82 -7.77 56.38
CA VAL A 40 25.99 -6.36 56.85
C VAL A 40 26.85 -6.28 58.13
N GLU A 41 27.21 -7.40 58.68
CA GLU A 41 28.06 -7.44 59.86
C GLU A 41 29.48 -6.93 59.54
N LYS A 42 29.93 -5.92 60.33
CA LYS A 42 31.26 -5.32 60.15
C LYS A 42 31.51 -4.60 58.81
N LYS A 43 30.47 -4.33 58.04
CA LYS A 43 30.60 -3.62 56.77
C LYS A 43 30.33 -2.13 56.94
N THR A 44 31.06 -1.29 56.16
CA THR A 44 30.97 0.14 56.25
C THR A 44 29.77 0.70 55.51
N VAL A 45 29.47 0.17 54.27
CA VAL A 45 28.37 0.61 53.42
C VAL A 45 27.60 -0.60 52.88
N VAL A 46 26.29 -0.46 52.75
CA VAL A 46 25.38 -1.55 52.31
C VAL A 46 24.74 -1.22 50.97
N VAL A 47 24.86 -2.14 50.02
CA VAL A 47 24.22 -2.12 48.69
C VAL A 47 22.97 -3.01 48.71
N GLY A 48 21.81 -2.48 48.30
CA GLY A 48 20.60 -3.26 48.15
C GLY A 48 20.57 -3.97 46.80
N GLY A 49 20.11 -5.22 46.77
CA GLY A 49 19.85 -5.96 45.54
C GLY A 49 18.39 -6.39 45.44
N MET A 50 17.73 -6.14 44.31
CA MET A 50 16.37 -6.54 44.06
C MET A 50 16.35 -7.44 42.80
N PHE A 51 16.10 -8.73 43.03
CA PHE A 51 16.15 -9.75 41.97
C PHE A 51 14.86 -10.56 41.89
N PRO A 52 14.38 -11.00 40.72
CA PRO A 52 13.25 -11.92 40.60
C PRO A 52 13.75 -13.38 40.74
N ILE A 53 14.11 -13.78 41.98
CA ILE A 53 14.62 -15.13 42.26
C ILE A 53 13.54 -16.19 41.95
N HIS A 54 12.28 -15.85 42.21
CA HIS A 54 11.12 -16.65 41.84
C HIS A 54 10.27 -16.00 40.75
N MET A 55 9.52 -16.81 40.01
CA MET A 55 8.75 -16.36 38.85
C MET A 55 7.40 -15.73 39.19
N ARG A 56 6.82 -16.08 40.36
CA ARG A 56 5.46 -15.62 40.74
C ARG A 56 5.26 -15.68 42.25
N ILE A 57 4.21 -15.00 42.73
CA ILE A 57 3.71 -15.15 44.10
C ILE A 57 2.91 -16.43 44.21
N ALA A 58 3.10 -17.19 45.28
CA ALA A 58 2.33 -18.36 45.61
C ALA A 58 0.84 -18.01 45.81
N ALA A 59 -0.05 -18.87 45.35
CA ALA A 59 -1.47 -18.69 45.54
C ALA A 59 -1.83 -18.65 47.05
N THR A 60 -2.56 -17.60 47.46
CA THR A 60 -3.07 -17.50 48.83
C THR A 60 -4.42 -18.16 48.95
N ASP A 61 -4.62 -18.85 50.07
CA ASP A 61 -5.96 -19.29 50.46
C ASP A 61 -6.86 -18.05 50.63
N GLY A 62 -7.81 -17.87 49.74
CA GLY A 62 -8.76 -16.73 49.73
C GLY A 62 -9.70 -16.73 50.95
N ASN A 63 -9.31 -17.34 52.05
CA ASN A 63 -10.08 -17.43 53.29
C ASN A 63 -9.96 -16.16 54.13
N THR A 64 -10.89 -15.24 53.94
CA THR A 64 -10.98 -13.95 54.66
C THR A 64 -11.31 -14.09 56.14
N SER A 65 -11.55 -15.28 56.65
CA SER A 65 -11.83 -15.52 58.07
C SER A 65 -10.58 -15.57 58.93
N ARG A 66 -9.39 -15.58 58.30
CA ARG A 66 -8.09 -15.52 59.03
C ARG A 66 -7.35 -14.23 58.67
N ALA A 67 -6.47 -13.80 59.58
CA ALA A 67 -5.59 -12.68 59.27
C ALA A 67 -4.77 -13.01 58.02
N PRO A 68 -4.68 -12.12 57.02
CA PRO A 68 -3.90 -12.36 55.81
C PRO A 68 -2.43 -12.62 56.17
N VAL A 69 -1.90 -13.71 55.68
CA VAL A 69 -0.48 -14.03 55.77
C VAL A 69 0.16 -13.55 54.46
N SER A 70 1.33 -12.95 54.54
CA SER A 70 2.09 -12.58 53.34
C SER A 70 2.36 -13.83 52.52
N SER A 71 2.05 -13.69 51.24
CA SER A 71 2.24 -14.78 50.25
C SER A 71 3.74 -15.04 50.04
N GLY A 72 4.12 -16.31 50.06
CA GLY A 72 5.43 -16.76 49.62
C GLY A 72 5.62 -16.60 48.12
N CYS A 73 6.82 -16.87 47.61
CA CYS A 73 7.12 -16.93 46.19
C CYS A 73 7.25 -18.38 45.72
N GLU A 74 7.03 -18.67 44.48
CA GLU A 74 7.15 -20.00 43.91
C GLU A 74 7.74 -19.94 42.47
N GLY A 75 8.28 -21.08 42.02
CA GLY A 75 8.89 -21.18 40.71
C GLY A 75 10.30 -20.61 40.70
N PHE A 76 11.26 -21.33 41.27
CA PHE A 76 12.65 -20.90 41.34
C PHE A 76 13.25 -20.68 39.94
N ASN A 77 13.89 -19.51 39.69
CA ASN A 77 14.47 -19.14 38.41
C ASN A 77 16.00 -19.19 38.47
N PHE A 78 16.57 -20.23 37.89
CA PHE A 78 18.02 -20.45 37.84
C PHE A 78 18.80 -19.32 37.10
N ARG A 79 18.24 -18.72 36.04
CA ARG A 79 18.87 -17.63 35.30
C ARG A 79 19.00 -16.36 36.16
N THR A 80 17.93 -15.97 36.82
CA THR A 80 17.92 -14.77 37.66
C THR A 80 18.65 -14.97 38.99
N PHE A 81 18.69 -16.20 39.51
CA PHE A 81 19.54 -16.53 40.64
C PHE A 81 21.03 -16.38 40.30
N ARG A 82 21.47 -16.69 39.09
CA ARG A 82 22.83 -16.35 38.64
C ARG A 82 23.09 -14.85 38.69
N TRP A 83 22.12 -13.97 38.40
CA TRP A 83 22.28 -12.52 38.52
C TRP A 83 22.54 -12.11 39.98
N THR A 84 21.81 -12.71 40.93
CA THR A 84 22.01 -12.52 42.36
C THR A 84 23.44 -12.91 42.74
N GLN A 85 23.88 -14.13 42.37
CA GLN A 85 25.22 -14.61 42.65
C GLN A 85 26.31 -13.72 41.99
N THR A 86 26.03 -13.10 40.85
CA THR A 86 26.96 -12.17 40.20
C THR A 86 27.13 -10.88 40.97
N MET A 87 26.06 -10.35 41.61
CA MET A 87 26.18 -9.21 42.51
C MET A 87 27.08 -9.56 43.70
N LEU A 88 26.88 -10.73 44.33
CA LEU A 88 27.71 -11.19 45.45
C LEU A 88 29.16 -11.37 45.06
N PHE A 89 29.41 -11.98 43.86
CA PHE A 89 30.74 -12.12 43.30
C PHE A 89 31.45 -10.77 43.12
N ALA A 90 30.73 -9.81 42.50
CA ALA A 90 31.27 -8.45 42.25
C ALA A 90 31.60 -7.72 43.56
N ILE A 91 30.75 -7.83 44.60
CA ILE A 91 31.02 -7.25 45.93
C ILE A 91 32.24 -7.93 46.58
N ASP A 92 32.35 -9.26 46.55
CA ASP A 92 33.48 -10.00 47.07
C ASP A 92 34.77 -9.66 46.35
N GLU A 93 34.72 -9.51 45.01
CA GLU A 93 35.86 -9.06 44.20
C GLU A 93 36.30 -7.66 44.58
N ILE A 94 35.38 -6.69 44.68
CA ILE A 94 35.69 -5.30 45.07
C ILE A 94 36.29 -5.24 46.47
N ASN A 95 35.73 -5.96 47.44
CA ASN A 95 36.28 -6.00 48.84
C ASN A 95 37.67 -6.62 48.93
N LYS A 96 38.16 -7.32 47.90
CA LYS A 96 39.52 -7.88 47.79
C LYS A 96 40.49 -7.00 47.04
N ARG A 97 40.05 -5.87 46.47
CA ARG A 97 40.86 -4.96 45.67
C ARG A 97 41.48 -3.89 46.54
N ASP A 98 42.77 -3.62 46.35
CA ASP A 98 43.48 -2.55 47.02
C ASP A 98 43.37 -1.20 46.30
N ASP A 99 42.89 -1.19 45.04
CA ASP A 99 42.79 0.03 44.21
C ASP A 99 41.38 0.61 44.14
N LEU A 100 40.38 -0.10 44.63
CA LEU A 100 38.98 0.35 44.65
C LEU A 100 38.40 0.13 46.06
N LEU A 101 38.06 1.20 46.77
CA LEU A 101 37.50 1.20 48.12
C LEU A 101 38.40 0.44 49.14
N PRO A 102 39.72 0.73 49.25
CA PRO A 102 40.64 -0.04 50.12
C PRO A 102 40.29 0.09 51.62
N GLU A 103 39.64 1.14 52.04
CA GLU A 103 39.26 1.40 53.45
C GLU A 103 37.79 1.09 53.73
N THR A 104 36.98 0.85 52.70
CA THR A 104 35.52 0.68 52.80
C THR A 104 35.07 -0.70 52.34
N ASP A 105 34.57 -1.51 53.24
CA ASP A 105 33.95 -2.79 52.93
C ASP A 105 32.49 -2.63 52.52
N LEU A 106 32.12 -3.25 51.38
CA LEU A 106 30.73 -3.30 50.91
C LEU A 106 29.99 -4.50 51.52
N GLY A 107 28.84 -4.25 52.12
CA GLY A 107 27.85 -5.24 52.50
C GLY A 107 26.69 -5.30 51.50
N TYR A 108 25.83 -6.29 51.63
CA TYR A 108 24.66 -6.43 50.77
C TYR A 108 23.41 -6.83 51.55
N VAL A 109 22.25 -6.49 50.94
CA VAL A 109 20.94 -7.03 51.34
C VAL A 109 20.21 -7.41 50.04
N ILE A 110 19.84 -8.67 49.90
CA ILE A 110 19.15 -9.18 48.70
C ILE A 110 17.67 -9.39 49.00
N TYR A 111 16.80 -8.89 48.14
CA TYR A 111 15.36 -9.08 48.19
C TYR A 111 14.86 -9.77 46.90
N ASP A 112 13.92 -10.72 47.10
CA ASP A 112 13.22 -11.34 46.02
C ASP A 112 11.96 -10.56 45.65
N SER A 113 11.88 -10.11 44.42
CA SER A 113 10.70 -9.42 43.88
C SER A 113 9.58 -10.35 43.41
N CYS A 114 9.81 -11.66 43.38
CA CYS A 114 8.89 -12.68 42.79
C CYS A 114 8.27 -12.22 41.46
N PHE A 115 9.00 -11.40 40.70
CA PHE A 115 8.57 -10.80 39.43
C PHE A 115 7.25 -10.01 39.57
N THR A 116 6.96 -9.40 40.74
CA THR A 116 5.73 -8.65 40.99
C THR A 116 5.99 -7.29 41.63
N ILE A 117 5.18 -6.30 41.27
CA ILE A 117 5.30 -4.92 41.77
C ILE A 117 5.14 -4.88 43.27
N SER A 118 4.18 -5.63 43.84
CA SER A 118 3.89 -5.63 45.29
C SER A 118 5.10 -6.06 46.11
N LYS A 119 5.81 -7.13 45.71
CA LYS A 119 7.01 -7.59 46.41
C LYS A 119 8.21 -6.67 46.19
N ALA A 120 8.35 -6.09 44.99
CA ALA A 120 9.41 -5.11 44.75
C ALA A 120 9.24 -3.85 45.61
N VAL A 121 8.02 -3.36 45.75
CA VAL A 121 7.70 -2.23 46.64
C VAL A 121 7.93 -2.58 48.09
N GLU A 122 7.49 -3.75 48.54
CA GLU A 122 7.72 -4.27 49.89
C GLU A 122 9.21 -4.34 50.22
N GLY A 123 10.04 -4.91 49.34
CA GLY A 123 11.49 -4.98 49.50
C GLY A 123 12.15 -3.62 49.50
N THR A 124 11.70 -2.67 48.67
CA THR A 124 12.21 -1.31 48.62
C THR A 124 11.94 -0.57 49.92
N LEU A 125 10.73 -0.66 50.46
CA LEU A 125 10.38 -0.05 51.72
C LEU A 125 11.18 -0.66 52.89
N THR A 126 11.36 -1.99 52.90
CA THR A 126 12.18 -2.69 53.90
C THR A 126 13.64 -2.22 53.83
N TYR A 127 14.18 -2.09 52.61
CA TYR A 127 15.54 -1.56 52.44
C TYR A 127 15.73 -0.15 52.97
N LEU A 128 14.80 0.76 52.64
CA LEU A 128 14.85 2.15 53.07
C LEU A 128 14.75 2.30 54.61
N THR A 129 14.02 1.40 55.29
CA THR A 129 13.92 1.42 56.75
C THR A 129 15.19 0.90 57.45
N GLY A 130 16.00 0.11 56.76
CA GLY A 130 17.20 -0.52 57.32
C GLY A 130 16.90 -1.51 58.45
N GLN A 131 15.66 -2.01 58.55
CA GLN A 131 15.19 -2.93 59.61
C GLN A 131 14.68 -4.24 58.98
N ASP A 132 14.66 -5.28 59.82
CA ASP A 132 14.11 -6.59 59.42
C ASP A 132 12.58 -6.59 59.34
N GLU A 133 11.90 -5.54 59.78
CA GLU A 133 10.47 -5.35 59.70
C GLU A 133 10.12 -4.29 58.67
N ALA A 134 9.39 -4.64 57.61
CA ALA A 134 8.80 -3.72 56.67
C ALA A 134 7.67 -2.92 57.36
N VAL A 135 7.99 -1.89 58.02
CA VAL A 135 7.03 -0.97 58.61
C VAL A 135 7.51 0.43 58.28
N PRO A 136 6.66 1.43 58.17
CA PRO A 136 7.12 2.81 58.17
C PRO A 136 7.71 3.21 59.55
N ASN A 137 8.55 2.37 60.11
CA ASN A 137 9.39 2.65 61.26
C ASN A 137 10.76 3.01 60.72
N TYR A 138 10.92 4.26 60.42
CA TYR A 138 12.23 4.80 60.03
C TYR A 138 13.29 4.49 61.07
N ARG A 139 14.47 4.19 60.59
CA ARG A 139 15.65 3.86 61.40
C ARG A 139 15.98 4.99 62.35
N CYS A 140 16.01 4.67 63.64
CA CYS A 140 16.35 5.62 64.70
C CYS A 140 17.75 5.40 65.26
N GLY A 141 18.65 4.64 64.61
CA GLY A 141 19.99 4.29 65.11
C GLY A 141 21.09 4.40 64.04
N SER A 142 22.33 4.47 64.50
CA SER A 142 23.52 4.48 63.64
C SER A 142 23.80 3.09 63.07
N GLY A 143 23.27 2.76 61.92
CA GLY A 143 23.68 1.61 61.14
C GLY A 143 24.55 2.01 59.98
N ALA A 144 25.13 1.05 59.24
CA ALA A 144 25.91 1.33 58.05
C ALA A 144 25.08 2.12 57.01
N PRO A 145 25.65 3.13 56.32
CA PRO A 145 24.97 3.86 55.28
C PRO A 145 24.47 2.93 54.18
N LEU A 146 23.29 3.23 53.67
CA LEU A 146 22.74 2.55 52.52
C LEU A 146 23.21 3.29 51.24
N ALA A 147 23.84 2.59 50.29
CA ALA A 147 24.39 3.18 49.10
C ALA A 147 23.32 3.39 48.00
N ALA A 148 22.98 2.34 47.26
CA ALA A 148 22.07 2.35 46.16
C ALA A 148 21.27 1.02 46.10
N LEU A 149 20.13 1.05 45.43
CA LEU A 149 19.40 -0.15 45.11
C LEU A 149 19.81 -0.62 43.71
N VAL A 150 20.43 -1.78 43.59
CA VAL A 150 20.71 -2.46 42.30
C VAL A 150 19.48 -3.29 41.94
N GLY A 151 18.77 -2.85 40.94
CA GLY A 151 17.50 -3.47 40.52
C GLY A 151 16.49 -2.42 39.99
N ALA A 152 15.27 -2.81 39.66
CA ALA A 152 14.72 -4.13 39.69
C ALA A 152 14.94 -4.86 38.33
N GLY A 153 14.52 -6.13 38.24
CA GLY A 153 14.67 -6.96 37.05
C GLY A 153 13.54 -6.84 36.02
N GLY A 154 12.60 -5.89 36.18
CA GLY A 154 11.51 -5.61 35.23
C GLY A 154 11.19 -4.12 35.21
N SER A 155 10.76 -3.60 34.07
CA SER A 155 10.52 -2.17 33.90
C SER A 155 9.37 -1.65 34.74
N ASP A 156 8.27 -2.38 34.83
CA ASP A 156 7.11 -2.08 35.67
C ASP A 156 7.49 -2.07 37.17
N LEU A 157 8.33 -2.99 37.60
CA LEU A 157 8.87 -3.06 38.93
C LEU A 157 9.76 -1.85 39.21
N SER A 158 10.64 -1.49 38.25
CA SER A 158 11.55 -0.35 38.41
C SER A 158 10.81 0.99 38.40
N ILE A 159 9.74 1.12 37.60
CA ILE A 159 8.88 2.31 37.64
C ILE A 159 8.26 2.50 39.03
N ALA A 160 7.73 1.43 39.60
CA ALA A 160 7.12 1.47 40.94
C ALA A 160 8.14 1.81 42.02
N THR A 161 9.31 1.16 42.03
CA THR A 161 10.37 1.38 43.02
C THR A 161 11.05 2.74 42.84
N ALA A 162 11.27 3.20 41.61
CA ALA A 162 11.88 4.51 41.33
C ALA A 162 11.01 5.69 41.77
N ARG A 163 9.68 5.53 41.73
CA ARG A 163 8.77 6.56 42.30
C ARG A 163 8.93 6.72 43.79
N ILE A 164 9.18 5.62 44.53
CA ILE A 164 9.40 5.64 45.96
C ILE A 164 10.80 6.19 46.29
N LEU A 165 11.82 5.65 45.64
CA LEU A 165 13.21 6.04 45.83
C LEU A 165 13.46 7.49 45.41
N GLY A 166 12.78 7.98 44.39
CA GLY A 166 12.84 9.37 43.93
C GLY A 166 12.37 10.37 44.95
N LEU A 167 11.41 10.01 45.83
CA LEU A 167 10.94 10.90 46.94
C LEU A 167 12.05 11.17 47.96
N TYR A 168 12.95 10.22 48.13
CA TYR A 168 14.07 10.33 49.10
C TYR A 168 15.39 10.66 48.41
N HIS A 169 15.35 10.96 47.09
CA HIS A 169 16.54 11.15 46.26
C HIS A 169 17.52 9.98 46.32
N PHE A 170 17.01 8.78 46.52
CA PHE A 170 17.79 7.56 46.72
C PHE A 170 18.15 6.93 45.36
N PRO A 171 19.45 6.64 45.13
CA PRO A 171 19.88 6.09 43.83
C PRO A 171 19.32 4.69 43.57
N GLN A 172 18.84 4.49 42.35
CA GLN A 172 18.50 3.18 41.79
C GLN A 172 19.29 2.94 40.51
N VAL A 173 19.98 1.81 40.43
CA VAL A 173 20.73 1.39 39.25
C VAL A 173 20.14 0.09 38.74
N SER A 174 19.34 0.14 37.67
CA SER A 174 18.76 -1.06 37.11
C SER A 174 19.70 -1.73 36.08
N TYR A 175 19.75 -3.05 36.16
CA TYR A 175 20.53 -3.88 35.23
C TYR A 175 19.70 -4.46 34.08
N CYS A 176 18.36 -4.35 34.13
CA CYS A 176 17.47 -5.01 33.16
C CYS A 176 16.27 -4.15 32.68
N SER A 177 15.94 -3.04 33.33
CA SER A 177 14.78 -2.22 33.00
C SER A 177 15.09 -1.23 31.87
N SER A 178 14.71 -1.59 30.68
CA SER A 178 15.05 -0.87 29.43
C SER A 178 13.95 0.05 28.92
N CYS A 179 12.70 -0.01 29.48
CA CYS A 179 11.55 0.75 29.03
C CYS A 179 11.83 2.24 28.80
N SER A 180 11.36 2.78 27.68
CA SER A 180 11.57 4.20 27.31
C SER A 180 10.91 5.19 28.27
N ALA A 181 9.86 4.81 28.99
CA ALA A 181 9.22 5.67 30.01
C ALA A 181 10.18 6.11 31.12
N LEU A 182 11.17 5.27 31.49
CA LEU A 182 12.16 5.54 32.52
C LEU A 182 13.20 6.62 32.16
N GLU A 183 13.21 7.07 30.89
CA GLU A 183 14.04 8.18 30.41
C GLU A 183 13.65 9.52 31.08
N SER A 184 12.38 9.67 31.49
CA SER A 184 11.87 10.91 32.04
C SER A 184 12.48 11.22 33.43
N LYS A 185 13.51 12.06 33.47
CA LYS A 185 14.16 12.46 34.74
C LYS A 185 13.28 13.36 35.61
N PHE A 186 12.23 13.95 35.03
CA PHE A 186 11.18 14.63 35.80
C PHE A 186 10.40 13.66 36.69
N GLN A 187 10.07 12.48 36.14
CA GLN A 187 9.35 11.46 36.90
C GLN A 187 10.26 10.54 37.70
N PHE A 188 11.47 10.27 37.20
CA PHE A 188 12.42 9.31 37.77
C PHE A 188 13.82 9.97 37.97
N PRO A 189 13.96 10.94 38.86
CA PRO A 189 15.17 11.78 38.98
C PRO A 189 16.42 11.02 39.46
N THR A 190 16.23 9.87 40.11
CA THR A 190 17.30 9.06 40.71
C THR A 190 17.50 7.71 40.04
N PHE A 191 16.86 7.50 38.89
CA PHE A 191 16.97 6.27 38.16
C PHE A 191 18.14 6.31 37.15
N LEU A 192 18.97 5.28 37.21
CA LEU A 192 20.04 4.99 36.25
C LEU A 192 19.91 3.55 35.79
N ARG A 193 20.48 3.22 34.63
CA ARG A 193 20.48 1.85 34.09
C ARG A 193 21.79 1.50 33.39
N THR A 194 22.19 0.25 33.51
CA THR A 194 23.35 -0.33 32.81
C THR A 194 22.95 -1.17 31.57
N ILE A 195 21.68 -1.12 31.21
CA ILE A 195 21.12 -1.67 29.99
C ILE A 195 20.66 -0.51 29.10
N PRO A 196 20.78 -0.59 27.75
CA PRO A 196 20.31 0.46 26.86
C PRO A 196 18.81 0.70 26.92
N ASN A 197 18.40 1.89 26.52
CA ASN A 197 16.99 2.30 26.40
C ASN A 197 16.31 1.58 25.21
N ASP A 198 15.08 1.09 25.41
CA ASP A 198 14.28 0.39 24.38
C ASP A 198 13.96 1.23 23.15
N LYS A 199 14.02 2.54 23.21
CA LYS A 199 14.00 3.38 22.00
C LYS A 199 15.02 2.94 20.97
N HIS A 200 16.25 2.61 21.41
CA HIS A 200 17.28 2.09 20.52
C HIS A 200 16.92 0.71 19.96
N GLN A 201 16.37 -0.15 20.81
CA GLN A 201 15.94 -1.49 20.39
C GLN A 201 14.78 -1.42 19.41
N SER A 202 13.74 -0.64 19.69
CA SER A 202 12.59 -0.44 18.80
C SER A 202 13.01 0.16 17.46
N THR A 203 13.94 1.14 17.47
CA THR A 203 14.53 1.70 16.27
C THR A 203 15.33 0.66 15.47
N ALA A 204 16.11 -0.17 16.17
CA ALA A 204 16.86 -1.24 15.52
C ALA A 204 15.94 -2.28 14.86
N MET A 205 14.86 -2.68 15.54
CA MET A 205 13.84 -3.58 14.97
C MET A 205 13.11 -2.96 13.78
N ALA A 206 12.75 -1.69 13.85
CA ALA A 206 12.13 -0.97 12.73
C ALA A 206 13.07 -0.94 11.50
N ARG A 207 14.35 -0.64 11.71
CA ARG A 207 15.35 -0.67 10.64
C ARG A 207 15.56 -2.06 10.05
N LEU A 208 15.52 -3.10 10.89
CA LEU A 208 15.61 -4.48 10.43
C LEU A 208 14.45 -4.83 9.49
N VAL A 209 13.23 -4.44 9.86
CA VAL A 209 12.02 -4.62 9.04
C VAL A 209 12.16 -3.91 7.70
N LEU A 210 12.63 -2.66 7.71
CA LEU A 210 12.84 -1.87 6.50
C LEU A 210 13.99 -2.39 5.64
N HIS A 211 15.08 -2.89 6.25
CA HIS A 211 16.23 -3.47 5.55
C HIS A 211 15.83 -4.65 4.65
N PHE A 212 14.92 -5.51 5.13
CA PHE A 212 14.42 -6.65 4.36
C PHE A 212 13.19 -6.33 3.50
N GLY A 213 12.71 -5.10 3.51
CA GLY A 213 11.54 -4.68 2.72
C GLY A 213 10.23 -5.30 3.15
N TRP A 214 10.09 -5.66 4.41
CA TRP A 214 8.84 -6.20 4.96
C TRP A 214 7.84 -5.07 5.18
N THR A 215 6.69 -5.15 4.55
CA THR A 215 5.64 -4.13 4.64
C THR A 215 4.40 -4.60 5.40
N TRP A 216 4.40 -5.85 5.87
CA TRP A 216 3.27 -6.48 6.55
C TRP A 216 3.76 -7.28 7.76
N VAL A 217 3.51 -6.79 8.98
CA VAL A 217 4.13 -7.31 10.21
C VAL A 217 3.07 -7.51 11.28
N GLY A 218 3.11 -8.65 11.98
CA GLY A 218 2.36 -8.87 13.21
C GLY A 218 3.14 -8.41 14.44
N THR A 219 2.45 -8.01 15.51
CA THR A 219 3.09 -7.62 16.77
C THR A 219 2.45 -8.30 17.96
N ILE A 220 3.28 -8.76 18.91
CA ILE A 220 2.85 -9.32 20.21
C ILE A 220 3.63 -8.59 21.31
N ALA A 221 2.92 -8.06 22.31
CA ALA A 221 3.50 -7.35 23.43
C ALA A 221 3.04 -7.95 24.76
N ALA A 222 3.92 -8.05 25.76
CA ALA A 222 3.49 -8.33 27.12
C ALA A 222 2.60 -7.20 27.67
N ASP A 223 1.67 -7.53 28.56
CA ASP A 223 0.76 -6.56 29.20
C ASP A 223 1.45 -5.86 30.38
N ASP A 224 2.65 -5.34 30.14
CA ASP A 224 3.41 -4.53 31.07
C ASP A 224 4.00 -3.29 30.39
N ASP A 225 4.67 -2.45 31.18
CA ASP A 225 5.27 -1.21 30.64
C ASP A 225 6.39 -1.50 29.63
N TYR A 226 7.14 -2.60 29.78
CA TYR A 226 8.17 -3.01 28.82
C TYR A 226 7.57 -3.32 27.45
N GLY A 227 6.59 -4.23 27.39
CA GLY A 227 5.95 -4.63 26.14
C GLY A 227 5.19 -3.49 25.47
N LYS A 228 4.39 -2.73 26.24
CA LYS A 228 3.55 -1.65 25.74
C LYS A 228 4.36 -0.52 25.11
N TYR A 229 5.37 -0.01 25.82
CA TYR A 229 6.20 1.09 25.29
C TYR A 229 7.10 0.61 24.15
N GLY A 230 7.71 -0.57 24.26
CA GLY A 230 8.57 -1.10 23.21
C GLY A 230 7.82 -1.28 21.87
N ILE A 231 6.64 -1.91 21.89
CA ILE A 231 5.82 -2.08 20.67
C ILE A 231 5.24 -0.75 20.19
N LYS A 232 4.87 0.17 21.08
CA LYS A 232 4.41 1.50 20.67
C LYS A 232 5.51 2.24 19.90
N ASP A 233 6.72 2.34 20.49
CA ASP A 233 7.85 3.02 19.86
C ASP A 233 8.25 2.36 18.52
N PHE A 234 8.13 1.03 18.42
CA PHE A 234 8.33 0.29 17.17
C PHE A 234 7.28 0.64 16.11
N LYS A 235 5.98 0.59 16.46
CA LYS A 235 4.88 0.86 15.54
C LYS A 235 4.95 2.26 14.97
N GLU A 236 5.15 3.28 15.81
CA GLU A 236 5.25 4.67 15.37
C GLU A 236 6.31 4.82 14.26
N GLN A 237 7.46 4.18 14.41
CA GLN A 237 8.54 4.27 13.43
C GLN A 237 8.28 3.51 12.12
N VAL A 238 7.70 2.31 12.19
CA VAL A 238 7.45 1.51 10.98
C VAL A 238 6.23 2.02 10.20
N GLU A 239 5.19 2.53 10.88
CA GLU A 239 4.01 3.11 10.24
C GLU A 239 4.37 4.40 9.50
N GLU A 240 5.24 5.25 10.09
CA GLU A 240 5.79 6.45 9.45
C GLU A 240 6.56 6.11 8.16
N ALA A 241 7.24 4.96 8.15
CA ALA A 241 7.96 4.45 6.99
C ALA A 241 7.07 3.68 5.98
N GLY A 242 5.76 3.58 6.21
CA GLY A 242 4.80 2.94 5.31
C GLY A 242 4.66 1.42 5.47
N VAL A 243 5.12 0.86 6.59
CA VAL A 243 4.86 -0.54 6.96
C VAL A 243 3.53 -0.62 7.71
N CYS A 244 2.73 -1.63 7.42
CA CYS A 244 1.44 -1.84 8.07
C CYS A 244 1.47 -2.99 9.07
N ILE A 245 0.69 -2.82 10.14
CA ILE A 245 0.54 -3.85 11.17
C ILE A 245 -0.66 -4.73 10.82
N SER A 246 -0.40 -6.02 10.66
CA SER A 246 -1.43 -7.02 10.37
C SER A 246 -2.33 -7.28 11.57
N PHE A 247 -1.71 -7.47 12.72
CA PHE A 247 -2.38 -7.64 14.00
C PHE A 247 -1.49 -7.14 15.13
N SER A 248 -2.11 -6.83 16.26
CA SER A 248 -1.42 -6.40 17.45
C SER A 248 -2.05 -7.04 18.67
N GLU A 249 -1.43 -8.13 19.17
CA GLU A 249 -1.91 -8.88 20.32
C GLU A 249 -1.16 -8.46 21.59
N THR A 250 -1.89 -8.51 22.69
CA THR A 250 -1.34 -8.28 24.03
C THR A 250 -1.38 -9.58 24.81
N LEU A 251 -0.23 -9.97 25.35
CA LEU A 251 -0.03 -11.20 26.13
C LEU A 251 -0.19 -10.86 27.63
N PRO A 252 -1.28 -11.30 28.29
CA PRO A 252 -1.50 -11.01 29.69
C PRO A 252 -0.43 -11.62 30.61
N LYS A 253 -0.05 -10.91 31.67
CA LYS A 253 0.88 -11.41 32.73
C LYS A 253 0.37 -12.70 33.39
N VAL A 254 -0.94 -12.80 33.58
CA VAL A 254 -1.62 -14.01 34.07
C VAL A 254 -2.56 -14.45 32.96
N SER A 255 -2.04 -15.25 32.03
CA SER A 255 -2.78 -15.70 30.88
C SER A 255 -3.62 -16.93 31.18
N SER A 256 -4.88 -16.91 30.78
CA SER A 256 -5.70 -18.13 30.74
C SER A 256 -5.37 -18.96 29.49
N PRO A 257 -5.68 -20.26 29.46
CA PRO A 257 -5.55 -21.06 28.24
C PRO A 257 -6.34 -20.47 27.05
N GLU A 258 -7.48 -19.84 27.32
CA GLU A 258 -8.33 -19.21 26.31
C GLU A 258 -7.67 -17.96 25.71
N ASP A 259 -6.98 -17.16 26.51
CA ASP A 259 -6.23 -15.99 26.01
C ASP A 259 -5.09 -16.42 25.08
N ILE A 260 -4.34 -17.44 25.49
CA ILE A 260 -3.24 -17.98 24.67
C ILE A 260 -3.79 -18.57 23.36
N GLN A 261 -4.89 -19.33 23.41
CA GLN A 261 -5.50 -19.92 22.21
C GLN A 261 -5.94 -18.81 21.23
N ARG A 262 -6.59 -17.76 21.72
CA ARG A 262 -7.00 -16.61 20.88
C ARG A 262 -5.81 -15.97 20.16
N ILE A 263 -4.68 -15.78 20.85
CA ILE A 263 -3.47 -15.24 20.24
C ILE A 263 -2.92 -16.19 19.18
N VAL A 264 -2.91 -17.50 19.44
CA VAL A 264 -2.47 -18.50 18.46
C VAL A 264 -3.37 -18.49 17.23
N ASP A 265 -4.69 -18.42 17.41
CA ASP A 265 -5.65 -18.36 16.30
C ASP A 265 -5.40 -17.11 15.44
N THR A 266 -5.20 -15.93 16.06
CA THR A 266 -4.83 -14.69 15.34
C THR A 266 -3.53 -14.86 14.53
N VAL A 267 -2.51 -15.49 15.12
CA VAL A 267 -1.22 -15.75 14.43
C VAL A 267 -1.41 -16.69 13.25
N VAL A 268 -2.23 -17.71 13.38
CA VAL A 268 -2.50 -18.70 12.33
C VAL A 268 -3.29 -18.10 11.18
N GLU A 269 -4.34 -17.33 11.49
CA GLU A 269 -5.20 -16.68 10.49
C GLU A 269 -4.51 -15.55 9.73
N SER A 270 -3.53 -14.88 10.37
CA SER A 270 -2.80 -13.77 9.75
C SER A 270 -1.96 -14.23 8.57
N THR A 271 -1.92 -13.38 7.53
CA THR A 271 -1.05 -13.55 6.36
C THR A 271 0.38 -13.02 6.59
N ALA A 272 0.62 -12.27 7.69
CA ALA A 272 1.95 -11.77 8.02
C ALA A 272 2.93 -12.91 8.30
N LYS A 273 4.10 -12.86 7.67
CA LYS A 273 5.17 -13.85 7.87
C LYS A 273 6.14 -13.43 8.97
N ILE A 274 6.18 -12.16 9.29
CA ILE A 274 7.08 -11.56 10.27
C ILE A 274 6.28 -11.15 11.50
N ILE A 275 6.73 -11.58 12.67
CA ILE A 275 6.08 -11.27 13.94
C ILE A 275 7.12 -10.70 14.90
N VAL A 276 6.91 -9.50 15.38
CA VAL A 276 7.75 -8.81 16.36
C VAL A 276 7.19 -9.03 17.75
N VAL A 277 8.04 -9.51 18.66
CA VAL A 277 7.63 -9.86 20.02
C VAL A 277 8.44 -9.07 21.06
N PHE A 278 7.74 -8.23 21.81
CA PHE A 278 8.26 -7.54 23.00
C PHE A 278 7.64 -8.16 24.26
N SER A 279 8.33 -9.10 24.85
CA SER A 279 7.84 -9.83 26.04
C SER A 279 9.00 -10.36 26.87
N SER A 280 8.76 -10.62 28.16
CA SER A 280 9.67 -11.45 28.94
C SER A 280 9.60 -12.91 28.49
N ASP A 281 10.65 -13.66 28.81
CA ASP A 281 10.69 -15.10 28.53
C ASP A 281 9.66 -15.88 29.36
N VAL A 282 9.38 -15.41 30.57
CA VAL A 282 8.40 -16.05 31.47
C VAL A 282 6.99 -15.91 30.93
N ASP A 283 6.61 -14.70 30.50
CA ASP A 283 5.29 -14.42 29.96
C ASP A 283 5.08 -15.09 28.58
N LEU A 284 6.15 -15.19 27.78
CA LEU A 284 6.12 -15.76 26.43
C LEU A 284 6.07 -17.29 26.42
N SER A 285 6.67 -17.95 27.40
CA SER A 285 6.83 -19.42 27.43
C SER A 285 5.53 -20.21 27.23
N PRO A 286 4.37 -19.84 27.84
CA PRO A 286 3.09 -20.54 27.61
C PRO A 286 2.62 -20.45 26.15
N LEU A 287 2.79 -19.27 25.51
CA LEU A 287 2.43 -19.06 24.11
C LEU A 287 3.28 -19.92 23.16
N ILE A 288 4.59 -20.03 23.44
CA ILE A 288 5.48 -20.88 22.63
C ILE A 288 5.08 -22.36 22.75
N GLY A 289 4.72 -22.81 23.94
CA GLY A 289 4.22 -24.17 24.14
C GLY A 289 2.96 -24.48 23.31
N GLU A 290 2.08 -23.49 23.16
CA GLU A 290 0.85 -23.62 22.38
C GLU A 290 1.12 -23.56 20.87
N LEU A 291 2.00 -22.64 20.42
CA LEU A 291 2.44 -22.56 19.03
C LEU A 291 3.11 -23.87 18.57
N LEU A 292 3.86 -24.54 19.46
CA LEU A 292 4.42 -25.87 19.20
C LEU A 292 3.34 -26.92 19.00
N ARG A 293 2.31 -26.93 19.86
CA ARG A 293 1.19 -27.89 19.74
C ARG A 293 0.43 -27.74 18.43
N HIS A 294 0.26 -26.49 17.97
CA HIS A 294 -0.38 -26.15 16.69
C HIS A 294 0.55 -26.24 15.49
N ASN A 295 1.84 -26.56 15.68
CA ASN A 295 2.85 -26.68 14.63
C ASN A 295 2.92 -25.45 13.69
N VAL A 296 2.99 -24.26 14.26
CA VAL A 296 3.05 -22.99 13.52
C VAL A 296 4.46 -22.75 13.00
N THR A 297 4.82 -23.38 11.88
CA THR A 297 6.22 -23.43 11.39
C THR A 297 6.58 -22.37 10.37
N ASN A 298 5.61 -21.65 9.80
CA ASN A 298 5.85 -20.78 8.63
C ASN A 298 5.86 -19.29 9.00
N ARG A 299 6.51 -18.96 10.10
CA ARG A 299 6.67 -17.58 10.62
C ARG A 299 8.12 -17.32 10.96
N THR A 300 8.55 -16.07 10.80
CA THR A 300 9.85 -15.59 11.27
C THR A 300 9.62 -14.61 12.41
N TRP A 301 10.29 -14.83 13.50
CA TRP A 301 10.12 -14.07 14.72
C TRP A 301 11.22 -13.03 14.86
N ILE A 302 10.88 -11.83 15.31
CA ILE A 302 11.84 -10.81 15.71
C ILE A 302 11.75 -10.66 17.22
N ALA A 303 12.82 -11.03 17.89
CA ALA A 303 12.92 -11.14 19.34
C ALA A 303 13.46 -9.86 19.97
N SER A 304 12.82 -9.45 21.08
CA SER A 304 13.41 -8.48 21.97
C SER A 304 14.51 -9.11 22.86
N GLU A 305 15.32 -8.27 23.50
CA GLU A 305 16.45 -8.69 24.35
C GLU A 305 16.03 -9.67 25.43
N ALA A 306 14.85 -9.47 26.02
CA ALA A 306 14.40 -10.22 27.18
C ALA A 306 14.29 -11.73 26.94
N TRP A 307 14.08 -12.18 25.70
CA TRP A 307 13.91 -13.60 25.39
C TRP A 307 14.86 -14.18 24.33
N ILE A 308 15.58 -13.34 23.56
CA ILE A 308 16.44 -13.83 22.45
C ILE A 308 17.51 -14.84 22.89
N THR A 309 17.97 -14.79 24.14
CA THR A 309 18.96 -15.73 24.68
C THR A 309 18.43 -16.55 25.86
N SER A 310 17.12 -16.67 25.98
CA SER A 310 16.51 -17.39 27.10
C SER A 310 16.50 -18.91 26.87
N ALA A 311 17.05 -19.63 27.84
CA ALA A 311 16.96 -21.07 27.85
C ALA A 311 15.56 -21.59 28.24
N LEU A 312 14.73 -20.78 28.88
CA LEU A 312 13.34 -21.11 29.19
C LEU A 312 12.52 -21.31 27.90
N ILE A 313 12.81 -20.52 26.88
CA ILE A 313 12.18 -20.62 25.57
C ILE A 313 12.80 -21.74 24.73
N ASN A 314 14.10 -22.00 24.89
CA ASN A 314 14.82 -23.02 24.11
C ASN A 314 14.50 -24.45 24.62
N GLN A 315 13.27 -24.86 24.45
CA GLN A 315 12.78 -26.21 24.82
C GLN A 315 12.97 -27.19 23.65
N PRO A 316 13.00 -28.53 23.93
CA PRO A 316 13.06 -29.53 22.86
C PRO A 316 11.94 -29.35 21.82
N GLY A 317 12.29 -29.34 20.54
CA GLY A 317 11.35 -29.18 19.42
C GLY A 317 11.02 -27.73 19.05
N VAL A 318 11.42 -26.74 19.83
CA VAL A 318 11.13 -25.31 19.55
C VAL A 318 11.79 -24.83 18.25
N SER A 319 12.85 -25.48 17.80
CA SER A 319 13.54 -25.18 16.54
C SER A 319 12.64 -25.24 15.31
N SER A 320 11.56 -26.04 15.34
CA SER A 320 10.58 -26.13 14.25
C SER A 320 9.73 -24.86 14.10
N VAL A 321 9.44 -24.17 15.22
CA VAL A 321 8.60 -22.95 15.25
C VAL A 321 9.47 -21.67 15.25
N LEU A 322 10.52 -21.66 16.05
CA LEU A 322 11.37 -20.49 16.27
C LEU A 322 12.72 -20.54 15.54
N GLY A 323 13.02 -21.59 14.77
CA GLY A 323 14.22 -21.64 13.95
C GLY A 323 14.26 -20.42 12.99
N GLY A 324 15.45 -19.81 12.81
CA GLY A 324 15.58 -18.62 12.01
C GLY A 324 15.15 -17.30 12.66
N THR A 325 14.78 -17.31 13.94
CA THR A 325 14.49 -16.10 14.71
C THR A 325 15.66 -15.12 14.65
N LEU A 326 15.35 -13.86 14.38
CA LEU A 326 16.28 -12.75 14.53
C LEU A 326 15.92 -11.97 15.80
N GLY A 327 16.91 -11.45 16.49
CA GLY A 327 16.64 -10.63 17.66
C GLY A 327 17.82 -9.80 18.10
N PHE A 328 17.58 -8.94 19.06
CA PHE A 328 18.55 -7.98 19.55
C PHE A 328 18.98 -8.36 20.96
N GLY A 329 20.28 -8.57 21.15
CA GLY A 329 20.86 -8.84 22.47
C GLY A 329 21.84 -7.76 22.86
N VAL A 330 21.79 -7.30 24.13
CA VAL A 330 22.78 -6.36 24.64
C VAL A 330 24.18 -6.98 24.58
N LYS A 331 25.20 -6.15 24.56
CA LYS A 331 26.58 -6.59 24.47
C LYS A 331 26.90 -7.59 25.59
N ARG A 332 27.55 -8.70 25.23
CA ARG A 332 28.09 -9.67 26.19
C ARG A 332 29.56 -9.39 26.51
N ALA A 333 29.98 -9.71 27.71
CA ALA A 333 31.39 -9.81 28.04
C ALA A 333 31.60 -10.98 29.02
N ASP A 334 32.80 -11.53 29.01
CA ASP A 334 33.18 -12.59 29.93
C ASP A 334 33.56 -11.96 31.28
N ILE A 335 33.15 -12.62 32.36
CA ILE A 335 33.46 -12.21 33.73
C ILE A 335 34.41 -13.28 34.30
N PRO A 336 35.72 -12.98 34.32
CA PRO A 336 36.72 -13.96 34.78
C PRO A 336 36.49 -14.34 36.25
N GLY A 337 36.54 -15.65 36.53
CA GLY A 337 36.29 -16.19 37.90
C GLY A 337 34.85 -16.46 38.26
N LEU A 338 33.85 -15.84 37.55
CA LEU A 338 32.43 -16.04 37.84
C LEU A 338 32.02 -17.51 37.77
N GLN A 339 32.42 -18.24 36.72
CA GLN A 339 32.09 -19.67 36.59
C GLN A 339 32.55 -20.50 37.79
N ARG A 340 33.77 -20.22 38.29
CA ARG A 340 34.26 -20.88 39.52
C ARG A 340 33.40 -20.56 40.71
N HIS A 341 33.05 -19.27 40.92
CA HIS A 341 32.17 -18.83 41.97
C HIS A 341 30.80 -19.50 41.95
N LEU A 342 30.20 -19.60 40.73
CA LEU A 342 28.90 -20.25 40.53
C LEU A 342 28.92 -21.76 40.84
N LEU A 343 30.06 -22.42 40.67
CA LEU A 343 30.23 -23.86 40.98
C LEU A 343 30.60 -24.14 42.42
N ASP A 344 31.16 -23.11 43.14
CA ASP A 344 31.68 -23.22 44.51
C ASP A 344 30.73 -22.56 45.56
N VAL A 345 29.42 -22.75 45.39
CA VAL A 345 28.43 -22.22 46.31
C VAL A 345 28.24 -23.16 47.50
N ASP A 346 28.11 -22.61 48.74
CA ASP A 346 27.82 -23.38 49.92
C ASP A 346 26.35 -23.81 49.95
N PRO A 347 26.00 -25.10 49.92
CA PRO A 347 24.62 -25.56 49.93
C PRO A 347 23.88 -25.25 51.25
N TYR A 348 24.60 -24.91 52.31
CA TYR A 348 24.00 -24.59 53.63
C TYR A 348 23.84 -23.10 53.91
N ASP A 349 24.22 -22.25 52.94
CA ASP A 349 23.87 -20.82 53.02
C ASP A 349 22.36 -20.64 52.81
N PRO A 350 21.70 -19.85 53.66
CA PRO A 350 20.25 -19.59 53.51
C PRO A 350 19.79 -19.13 52.14
N LEU A 351 20.63 -18.42 51.39
CA LEU A 351 20.34 -17.98 50.03
C LEU A 351 20.40 -19.09 49.00
N THR A 352 21.22 -20.11 49.24
CA THR A 352 21.50 -21.21 48.27
C THR A 352 20.81 -22.52 48.64
N GLU A 353 20.23 -22.66 49.86
CA GLU A 353 19.56 -23.86 50.31
C GLU A 353 18.43 -24.30 49.34
N GLU A 354 17.51 -23.38 49.01
CA GLU A 354 16.41 -23.69 48.11
C GLU A 354 16.87 -23.98 46.66
N PHE A 355 17.87 -23.24 46.16
CA PHE A 355 18.53 -23.48 44.88
C PHE A 355 19.05 -24.92 44.82
N TRP A 356 19.80 -25.37 45.87
CA TRP A 356 20.39 -26.71 45.93
C TRP A 356 19.33 -27.78 45.96
N GLU A 357 18.33 -27.60 46.84
CA GLU A 357 17.19 -28.53 46.91
C GLU A 357 16.45 -28.68 45.59
N THR A 358 16.25 -27.56 44.89
CA THR A 358 15.51 -27.52 43.63
C THR A 358 16.30 -28.13 42.48
N ILE A 359 17.59 -27.80 42.31
CA ILE A 359 18.38 -28.25 41.16
C ILE A 359 18.73 -29.74 41.25
N PHE A 360 18.92 -30.28 42.47
CA PHE A 360 19.21 -31.68 42.70
C PHE A 360 17.99 -32.53 43.08
N ASN A 361 16.79 -31.87 43.16
CA ASN A 361 15.52 -32.52 43.54
C ASN A 361 15.66 -33.34 44.83
N CYS A 362 16.29 -32.79 45.86
CA CYS A 362 16.52 -33.40 47.17
C CYS A 362 16.22 -32.39 48.28
N THR A 363 16.35 -32.75 49.57
CA THR A 363 16.23 -31.81 50.69
C THR A 363 17.43 -31.90 51.59
N LEU A 364 17.95 -30.72 52.03
CA LEU A 364 19.06 -30.63 52.96
C LEU A 364 18.62 -30.89 54.42
N ASN A 365 17.34 -30.69 54.74
CA ASN A 365 16.80 -30.86 56.07
C ASN A 365 16.35 -32.30 56.31
N TYR A 366 17.02 -32.98 57.21
CA TYR A 366 16.75 -34.37 57.54
C TYR A 366 15.30 -34.63 58.04
N GLU A 367 14.74 -33.72 58.87
CA GLU A 367 13.37 -33.86 59.33
C GLU A 367 12.32 -33.71 58.23
N LYS A 368 12.60 -32.76 57.28
CA LYS A 368 11.77 -32.56 56.10
C LYS A 368 11.84 -33.77 55.16
N ALA A 369 13.02 -34.32 54.94
CA ALA A 369 13.22 -35.56 54.17
C ALA A 369 12.46 -36.75 54.78
N LEU A 370 12.53 -36.92 56.09
CA LEU A 370 11.84 -37.98 56.79
C LEU A 370 10.32 -37.88 56.63
N LYS A 371 9.75 -36.69 56.83
CA LYS A 371 8.31 -36.43 56.61
C LYS A 371 7.87 -36.67 55.19
N GLN A 372 8.65 -36.30 54.21
CA GLN A 372 8.36 -36.54 52.77
C GLN A 372 8.40 -38.05 52.43
N ALA A 373 9.37 -38.78 52.99
CA ALA A 373 9.47 -40.21 52.80
C ALA A 373 8.27 -40.96 53.45
N GLU A 374 7.84 -40.53 54.65
CA GLU A 374 6.62 -41.05 55.29
C GLU A 374 5.35 -40.75 54.49
N GLN A 375 5.20 -39.54 53.90
CA GLN A 375 4.08 -39.20 53.04
C GLN A 375 4.05 -40.01 51.74
N ARG A 376 5.18 -40.22 51.10
CA ARG A 376 5.29 -41.12 49.92
C ARG A 376 4.97 -42.56 50.27
N ALA A 377 5.39 -43.09 51.42
CA ALA A 377 5.08 -44.44 51.87
C ALA A 377 3.58 -44.64 52.18
N THR A 378 2.91 -43.61 52.71
CA THR A 378 1.45 -43.67 52.97
C THR A 378 0.63 -43.56 51.68
N ALA A 379 1.10 -42.82 50.65
CA ALA A 379 0.41 -42.71 49.35
C ALA A 379 0.44 -44.01 48.51
N VAL A 380 1.38 -44.92 48.77
CA VAL A 380 1.58 -46.16 48.01
C VAL A 380 0.97 -47.40 48.73
N ASN A 381 0.10 -47.23 49.73
CA ASN A 381 -0.51 -48.34 50.50
C ASN A 381 0.50 -49.39 51.02
N GLY A 382 1.71 -49.00 51.32
CA GLY A 382 2.74 -49.82 51.87
C GLY A 382 2.82 -49.71 53.42
N THR A 383 2.68 -50.75 54.12
CA THR A 383 3.00 -50.85 55.55
C THR A 383 4.41 -50.25 55.79
N VAL A 384 4.47 -49.18 56.58
CA VAL A 384 5.74 -48.64 57.06
C VAL A 384 6.51 -49.71 57.82
N SER A 385 7.29 -50.51 57.11
CA SER A 385 8.33 -51.31 57.70
C SER A 385 9.32 -50.33 58.31
N ARG A 386 9.50 -50.38 59.65
CA ARG A 386 10.57 -49.61 60.33
C ARG A 386 11.87 -49.87 59.60
N MET A 387 12.23 -48.92 58.70
CA MET A 387 13.49 -49.03 58.00
C MET A 387 14.63 -48.91 58.96
N ALA A 388 15.42 -49.98 58.96
CA ALA A 388 16.74 -49.95 59.58
C ALA A 388 17.48 -48.64 59.10
N ARG A 389 17.91 -47.84 60.09
CA ARG A 389 18.93 -46.77 60.10
C ARG A 389 19.58 -46.50 58.73
N GLY A 390 18.82 -46.20 57.77
CA GLY A 390 19.29 -45.70 56.44
C GLY A 390 18.94 -44.22 56.24
N ILE A 391 19.74 -43.52 55.48
CA ILE A 391 19.50 -42.17 55.06
C ILE A 391 18.17 -42.12 54.30
N PRO A 392 17.22 -41.24 54.65
CA PRO A 392 15.95 -41.15 53.91
C PRO A 392 16.18 -40.92 52.43
N ASP A 393 15.49 -41.64 51.57
CA ASP A 393 15.52 -41.37 50.13
C ASP A 393 15.10 -39.92 49.86
N GLY A 394 15.92 -39.16 49.09
CA GLY A 394 15.72 -37.76 48.77
C GLY A 394 16.43 -36.79 49.72
N LEU A 395 17.34 -37.21 50.60
CA LEU A 395 18.21 -36.32 51.36
C LEU A 395 19.43 -35.94 50.52
N CYS A 396 19.71 -34.64 50.43
CA CYS A 396 20.94 -34.11 49.79
C CYS A 396 22.17 -34.44 50.66
N THR A 397 23.29 -34.74 50.06
CA THR A 397 24.55 -34.98 50.77
C THR A 397 25.34 -33.71 50.97
N GLY A 398 24.99 -32.59 50.26
CA GLY A 398 25.75 -31.34 50.23
C GLY A 398 27.06 -31.44 49.48
N LYS A 399 27.27 -32.55 48.75
CA LYS A 399 28.49 -32.84 47.96
C LYS A 399 28.15 -33.09 46.47
N GLU A 400 26.91 -32.88 46.07
CA GLU A 400 26.49 -32.98 44.69
C GLU A 400 27.27 -31.96 43.82
N SER A 401 27.60 -32.34 42.62
CA SER A 401 28.43 -31.49 41.74
C SER A 401 27.59 -30.75 40.73
N LEU A 402 27.58 -29.43 40.83
CA LEU A 402 26.95 -28.54 39.83
C LEU A 402 27.64 -28.62 38.46
N ALA A 403 28.93 -28.96 38.40
CA ALA A 403 29.68 -29.10 37.20
C ALA A 403 29.23 -30.27 36.27
N SER A 404 28.52 -31.24 36.86
CA SER A 404 28.02 -32.40 36.12
C SER A 404 26.64 -32.16 35.48
N LEU A 405 26.02 -31.04 35.80
CA LEU A 405 24.69 -30.67 35.29
C LEU A 405 24.79 -29.63 34.18
N ASN A 406 24.16 -29.92 33.04
CA ASN A 406 23.92 -28.89 32.01
C ASN A 406 22.70 -28.07 32.46
N ASN A 407 22.91 -26.90 33.03
CA ASN A 407 21.85 -26.04 33.54
C ASN A 407 22.11 -24.55 33.25
N THR A 408 21.07 -23.73 33.29
CA THR A 408 21.12 -22.31 32.94
C THR A 408 21.81 -21.46 34.01
N TYR A 409 22.00 -21.96 35.21
CA TYR A 409 22.70 -21.28 36.29
C TYR A 409 24.21 -21.22 36.05
N SER A 410 24.84 -22.34 35.75
CA SER A 410 26.28 -22.47 35.55
C SER A 410 26.72 -22.18 34.10
N ASP A 411 25.79 -22.02 33.15
CA ASP A 411 26.10 -21.64 31.78
C ASP A 411 26.52 -20.17 31.67
N VAL A 412 27.79 -19.96 31.41
CA VAL A 412 28.40 -18.64 31.23
C VAL A 412 28.55 -18.24 29.77
N SER A 413 27.95 -18.95 28.83
CA SER A 413 28.07 -18.68 27.40
C SER A 413 27.37 -17.38 26.95
N GLN A 414 26.30 -16.97 27.64
CA GLN A 414 25.48 -15.80 27.33
C GLN A 414 25.31 -14.91 28.55
N LEU A 415 26.38 -14.24 28.98
CA LEU A 415 26.40 -13.38 30.16
C LEU A 415 25.94 -11.94 29.88
N ARG A 416 24.84 -11.73 29.12
CA ARG A 416 24.40 -10.39 28.71
C ARG A 416 23.87 -9.55 29.87
N ILE A 417 22.75 -9.91 30.47
CA ILE A 417 22.19 -9.22 31.64
C ILE A 417 23.07 -9.46 32.87
N THR A 418 23.68 -10.63 33.01
CA THR A 418 24.65 -10.92 34.08
C THR A 418 25.78 -9.90 34.07
N TYR A 419 26.31 -9.53 32.92
CA TYR A 419 27.31 -8.48 32.77
C TYR A 419 26.75 -7.09 33.11
N SER A 420 25.48 -6.81 32.83
CA SER A 420 24.85 -5.55 33.26
C SER A 420 24.71 -5.44 34.78
N VAL A 421 24.42 -6.54 35.48
CA VAL A 421 24.48 -6.59 36.98
C VAL A 421 25.86 -6.26 37.45
N TYR A 422 26.89 -6.91 36.93
CA TYR A 422 28.29 -6.68 37.26
C TYR A 422 28.67 -5.19 37.09
N LYS A 423 28.33 -4.59 35.93
CA LYS A 423 28.53 -3.16 35.67
C LYS A 423 27.82 -2.25 36.72
N ALA A 424 26.58 -2.61 37.09
CA ALA A 424 25.80 -1.83 38.06
C ALA A 424 26.46 -1.78 39.42
N VAL A 425 26.96 -2.91 39.92
CA VAL A 425 27.69 -2.97 41.18
C VAL A 425 29.00 -2.15 41.14
N TYR A 426 29.76 -2.29 40.07
CA TYR A 426 30.99 -1.54 39.86
C TYR A 426 30.74 -0.02 39.72
N ALA A 427 29.63 0.39 39.08
CA ALA A 427 29.25 1.79 38.99
C ALA A 427 28.99 2.39 40.38
N VAL A 428 28.31 1.64 41.25
CA VAL A 428 28.08 2.06 42.64
C VAL A 428 29.42 2.13 43.40
N ALA A 429 30.29 1.14 43.26
CA ALA A 429 31.60 1.11 43.92
C ALA A 429 32.52 2.26 43.51
N HIS A 430 32.59 2.56 42.18
CA HIS A 430 33.40 3.70 41.70
C HIS A 430 32.80 5.04 42.11
N ALA A 431 31.48 5.17 42.21
CA ALA A 431 30.84 6.37 42.73
C ALA A 431 31.14 6.58 44.20
N LEU A 432 31.12 5.51 45.03
CA LEU A 432 31.53 5.55 46.44
C LEU A 432 33.03 5.85 46.60
N HIS A 433 33.88 5.27 45.75
CA HIS A 433 35.30 5.56 45.74
C HIS A 433 35.58 7.03 45.40
N ASN A 434 34.92 7.61 44.40
CA ASN A 434 35.01 9.03 44.07
C ASN A 434 34.48 9.94 45.22
N LEU A 435 33.51 9.47 46.00
CA LEU A 435 33.00 10.15 47.16
C LEU A 435 34.02 10.09 48.29
N GLU A 436 34.61 8.94 48.60
CA GLU A 436 35.59 8.71 49.65
C GLU A 436 36.89 9.51 49.44
N TYR A 437 37.37 9.54 48.20
CA TYR A 437 38.60 10.24 47.81
C TYR A 437 38.39 11.69 47.38
N CYS A 438 37.22 12.26 47.69
CA CYS A 438 36.96 13.67 47.43
C CYS A 438 37.92 14.57 48.27
N VAL A 439 38.60 15.51 47.60
CA VAL A 439 39.51 16.42 48.27
C VAL A 439 38.77 17.59 48.91
N PRO A 440 38.80 17.80 50.21
CA PRO A 440 38.18 18.93 50.87
C PRO A 440 38.65 20.27 50.26
N GLY A 441 37.73 21.17 49.97
CA GLY A 441 38.02 22.42 49.25
C GLY A 441 38.00 22.32 47.74
N GLN A 442 37.75 21.14 47.17
CA GLN A 442 37.52 20.89 45.74
C GLN A 442 36.25 20.05 45.50
N GLY A 443 35.47 19.81 46.57
CA GLY A 443 34.26 19.00 46.47
C GLY A 443 33.16 19.63 45.64
N PRO A 444 32.22 18.85 45.16
CA PRO A 444 31.16 19.30 44.22
C PRO A 444 30.03 20.06 44.97
N PHE A 445 29.99 20.03 46.30
CA PHE A 445 28.86 20.56 47.06
C PHE A 445 29.10 22.00 47.53
N THR A 446 28.07 22.63 48.11
CA THR A 446 28.11 24.02 48.58
C THR A 446 29.34 24.27 49.47
N GLY A 447 30.13 25.32 49.19
CA GLY A 447 31.36 25.61 49.89
C GLY A 447 32.52 24.68 49.58
N GLN A 448 32.46 24.03 48.38
CA GLN A 448 33.48 23.07 47.94
C GLN A 448 33.68 21.89 48.91
N SER A 449 32.56 21.51 49.58
CA SER A 449 32.60 20.44 50.57
C SER A 449 32.49 19.05 49.93
N CYS A 450 33.06 18.05 50.60
CA CYS A 450 32.97 16.64 50.28
C CYS A 450 31.90 15.97 51.17
N ALA A 451 31.34 14.85 50.70
CA ALA A 451 30.53 13.97 51.54
C ALA A 451 31.41 13.05 52.39
N ASP A 452 30.89 12.62 53.57
CA ASP A 452 31.56 11.62 54.42
C ASP A 452 31.04 10.22 54.09
N ILE A 453 31.94 9.30 53.79
CA ILE A 453 31.61 7.90 53.42
C ILE A 453 30.82 7.18 54.51
N ASN A 454 31.01 7.60 55.80
CA ASN A 454 30.31 7.02 56.93
C ASN A 454 28.92 7.64 57.19
N ASN A 455 28.63 8.80 56.58
CA ASN A 455 27.39 9.53 56.82
C ASN A 455 27.01 10.45 55.66
N PHE A 456 26.96 9.92 54.41
CA PHE A 456 26.51 10.67 53.24
C PHE A 456 24.99 10.63 53.11
N GLU A 457 24.46 11.71 52.51
CA GLU A 457 23.06 11.76 52.06
C GLU A 457 22.88 11.10 50.69
N PRO A 458 21.75 10.43 50.41
CA PRO A 458 21.52 9.72 49.14
C PRO A 458 21.75 10.58 47.88
N TRP A 459 21.33 11.85 47.90
CA TRP A 459 21.52 12.80 46.79
C TRP A 459 23.00 13.13 46.53
N GLN A 460 23.88 13.03 47.57
CA GLN A 460 25.30 13.23 47.39
C GLN A 460 25.93 12.05 46.60
N LEU A 461 25.57 10.83 46.93
CA LEU A 461 25.99 9.66 46.15
C LEU A 461 25.41 9.69 44.72
N MET A 462 24.17 10.19 44.60
CA MET A 462 23.56 10.35 43.26
C MET A 462 24.36 11.28 42.35
N TYR A 463 24.97 12.33 42.90
CA TYR A 463 25.86 13.21 42.14
C TYR A 463 27.06 12.44 41.56
N TYR A 464 27.74 11.65 42.39
CA TYR A 464 28.89 10.87 41.93
C TYR A 464 28.48 9.77 40.96
N LEU A 465 27.35 9.12 41.17
CA LEU A 465 26.83 8.11 40.25
C LEU A 465 26.53 8.69 38.86
N LYS A 466 25.89 9.87 38.79
CA LYS A 466 25.63 10.52 37.49
C LYS A 466 26.89 10.88 36.73
N ASN A 467 27.98 11.16 37.44
CA ASN A 467 29.24 11.59 36.86
C ASN A 467 30.29 10.47 36.83
N VAL A 468 29.92 9.25 37.16
CA VAL A 468 30.85 8.13 37.18
C VAL A 468 31.36 7.82 35.74
N ARG A 469 32.64 7.57 35.63
CA ARG A 469 33.32 7.14 34.42
C ARG A 469 34.45 6.18 34.78
N PHE A 470 34.37 4.97 34.30
CA PHE A 470 35.37 3.95 34.57
C PHE A 470 35.45 2.94 33.45
N LYS A 471 36.57 2.21 33.33
CA LYS A 471 36.71 1.06 32.46
C LYS A 471 36.22 -0.19 33.18
N ALA A 472 35.31 -0.92 32.53
CA ALA A 472 34.88 -2.19 33.07
C ALA A 472 36.05 -3.15 33.23
N PRO A 473 36.15 -3.90 34.34
CA PRO A 473 37.24 -4.83 34.57
C PRO A 473 37.40 -5.82 33.39
N ASN A 474 38.69 -6.05 33.03
CA ASN A 474 39.06 -6.99 31.94
C ASN A 474 38.49 -6.69 30.55
N THR A 475 38.00 -5.48 30.32
CA THR A 475 37.52 -5.01 29.01
C THR A 475 38.03 -3.60 28.73
N ASP A 476 38.05 -3.18 27.46
CA ASP A 476 38.34 -1.79 27.10
C ASP A 476 37.05 -0.92 27.07
N GLU A 477 35.94 -1.46 27.56
CA GLU A 477 34.67 -0.74 27.58
C GLU A 477 34.67 0.34 28.66
N GLU A 478 34.49 1.59 28.23
CA GLU A 478 34.31 2.72 29.15
C GLU A 478 32.83 2.80 29.52
N ILE A 479 32.53 2.76 30.80
CA ILE A 479 31.18 2.84 31.36
C ILE A 479 30.97 4.26 31.91
N TYR A 480 29.91 4.89 31.42
CA TYR A 480 29.44 6.19 31.90
C TYR A 480 27.94 6.30 31.66
N PHE A 481 27.30 7.22 32.33
CA PHE A 481 25.87 7.50 32.13
C PHE A 481 25.67 8.81 31.38
N ASN A 482 24.89 8.78 30.30
CA ASN A 482 24.42 9.97 29.64
C ASN A 482 22.96 10.19 30.08
N ASP A 483 22.73 11.19 30.90
CA ASP A 483 21.44 11.43 31.58
C ASP A 483 20.83 10.18 32.23
N GLY A 484 21.68 9.32 32.80
CA GLY A 484 21.29 8.09 33.52
C GLY A 484 21.13 6.85 32.61
N ASP A 485 21.33 6.97 31.34
CA ASP A 485 21.29 5.87 30.37
C ASP A 485 22.68 5.52 29.83
N VAL A 486 22.90 4.29 29.41
CA VAL A 486 24.09 3.86 28.67
C VAL A 486 23.82 3.89 27.17
N GLU A 487 24.90 3.83 26.38
CA GLU A 487 24.80 3.82 24.92
C GLU A 487 24.02 2.62 24.38
N GLY A 488 23.27 2.85 23.26
CA GLY A 488 22.43 1.86 22.62
C GLY A 488 23.19 0.91 21.69
N PHE A 489 23.94 -0.03 22.25
CA PHE A 489 24.60 -1.08 21.48
C PHE A 489 23.89 -2.41 21.59
N TYR A 490 23.60 -3.04 20.43
CA TYR A 490 23.01 -4.37 20.37
C TYR A 490 23.74 -5.26 19.34
N ASP A 491 23.92 -6.54 19.69
CA ASP A 491 24.23 -7.59 18.76
C ASP A 491 22.93 -8.07 18.08
N ILE A 492 22.94 -8.28 16.77
CA ILE A 492 21.85 -8.93 16.05
C ILE A 492 22.14 -10.41 16.03
N ILE A 493 21.25 -11.19 16.65
CA ILE A 493 21.41 -12.62 16.87
C ILE A 493 20.42 -13.38 15.98
N ASN A 494 20.92 -14.43 15.33
CA ASN A 494 20.10 -15.36 14.57
C ASN A 494 20.11 -16.74 15.24
N TRP A 495 18.95 -17.35 15.39
CA TRP A 495 18.79 -18.70 15.88
C TRP A 495 19.03 -19.71 14.78
N GLN A 496 20.17 -20.37 14.82
CA GLN A 496 20.55 -21.38 13.85
C GLN A 496 20.44 -22.76 14.47
N VAL A 497 19.87 -23.68 13.75
CA VAL A 497 19.70 -25.06 14.20
C VAL A 497 20.94 -25.85 13.82
N ASN A 498 21.60 -26.48 14.80
CA ASN A 498 22.75 -27.32 14.54
C ASN A 498 22.32 -28.73 14.04
N SER A 499 23.28 -29.55 13.66
CA SER A 499 23.03 -30.94 13.18
C SER A 499 22.33 -31.83 14.20
N ASN A 500 22.34 -31.46 15.48
CA ASN A 500 21.69 -32.18 16.57
C ASN A 500 20.24 -31.69 16.83
N GLY A 501 19.75 -30.69 16.09
CA GLY A 501 18.44 -30.09 16.30
C GLY A 501 18.39 -29.04 17.42
N GLU A 502 19.55 -28.66 17.98
CA GLU A 502 19.64 -27.67 19.05
C GLU A 502 19.85 -26.28 18.43
N ILE A 503 19.32 -25.24 19.11
CA ILE A 503 19.48 -23.85 18.70
C ILE A 503 20.82 -23.32 19.17
N SER A 504 21.57 -22.74 18.23
CA SER A 504 22.79 -21.96 18.47
C SER A 504 22.54 -20.48 18.22
N TYR A 505 23.06 -19.63 19.10
CA TYR A 505 22.92 -18.18 19.03
C TYR A 505 24.09 -17.57 18.25
N VAL A 506 23.87 -17.24 16.97
CA VAL A 506 24.91 -16.70 16.09
C VAL A 506 24.74 -15.21 15.91
N THR A 507 25.79 -14.42 16.22
CA THR A 507 25.78 -12.98 15.96
C THR A 507 25.99 -12.73 14.46
N VAL A 508 24.98 -12.18 13.78
CA VAL A 508 24.96 -11.90 12.35
C VAL A 508 25.06 -10.41 12.01
N GLY A 509 25.08 -9.56 13.02
CA GLY A 509 25.17 -8.12 12.82
C GLY A 509 25.30 -7.35 14.13
N ARG A 510 25.34 -6.02 14.02
CA ARG A 510 25.40 -5.10 15.16
C ARG A 510 24.58 -3.86 14.87
N TYR A 511 24.04 -3.29 15.92
CA TYR A 511 23.38 -2.01 15.91
C TYR A 511 24.06 -1.05 16.87
N ASN A 512 24.34 0.18 16.42
CA ASN A 512 24.89 1.28 17.21
C ASN A 512 23.95 2.47 17.13
N GLY A 513 23.23 2.75 18.21
CA GLY A 513 22.27 3.86 18.30
C GLY A 513 22.92 5.25 18.32
N SER A 514 24.23 5.36 18.57
CA SER A 514 24.97 6.63 18.59
C SER A 514 25.53 7.00 17.20
N ALA A 515 25.52 6.09 16.24
CA ALA A 515 26.00 6.33 14.88
C ALA A 515 24.94 7.04 14.01
N ALA A 516 25.42 7.61 12.90
CA ALA A 516 24.51 8.16 11.88
C ALA A 516 23.50 7.10 11.39
N PRO A 517 22.28 7.50 10.99
CA PRO A 517 21.24 6.56 10.58
C PRO A 517 21.68 5.50 9.56
N GLU A 518 22.52 5.89 8.62
CA GLU A 518 23.01 5.02 7.54
C GLU A 518 24.03 3.98 8.05
N ASP A 519 24.86 4.35 9.04
CA ASP A 519 25.93 3.51 9.59
C ASP A 519 25.52 2.78 10.89
N SER A 520 24.30 2.99 11.36
CA SER A 520 23.88 2.50 12.67
C SER A 520 23.66 0.98 12.72
N MET A 521 23.43 0.32 11.59
CA MET A 521 23.16 -1.11 11.53
C MET A 521 24.04 -1.80 10.47
N THR A 522 24.78 -2.81 10.91
CA THR A 522 25.57 -3.67 10.03
C THR A 522 25.05 -5.09 10.12
N ILE A 523 24.72 -5.72 8.99
CA ILE A 523 24.19 -7.08 8.92
C ILE A 523 24.94 -7.88 7.86
N ALA A 524 25.38 -9.08 8.22
CA ALA A 524 25.94 -10.06 7.30
C ALA A 524 24.79 -10.94 6.73
N ASN A 525 24.10 -10.45 5.73
CA ASN A 525 22.92 -11.11 5.16
C ASN A 525 23.16 -12.57 4.78
N ASN A 526 24.37 -12.90 4.30
CA ASN A 526 24.72 -14.26 3.88
C ASN A 526 24.91 -15.23 5.06
N SER A 527 24.99 -14.73 6.29
CA SER A 527 25.18 -15.52 7.51
C SER A 527 23.85 -15.84 8.21
N ILE A 528 22.74 -15.29 7.72
CA ILE A 528 21.42 -15.50 8.30
C ILE A 528 20.84 -16.80 7.74
N VAL A 529 20.44 -17.68 8.64
CA VAL A 529 19.65 -18.86 8.33
C VAL A 529 18.21 -18.61 8.74
N TRP A 530 17.30 -18.69 7.78
CA TRP A 530 15.89 -18.47 8.00
C TRP A 530 15.18 -19.79 8.40
N ASN A 531 13.94 -19.69 8.80
CA ASN A 531 13.14 -20.88 9.14
C ASN A 531 13.14 -21.87 7.95
N ASN A 532 13.23 -23.17 8.24
CA ASN A 532 13.38 -24.26 7.27
C ASN A 532 14.69 -24.21 6.44
N GLU A 533 15.78 -23.69 7.02
CA GLU A 533 17.11 -23.64 6.40
C GLU A 533 17.16 -22.88 5.05
N VAL A 534 16.22 -22.01 4.79
CA VAL A 534 16.18 -21.18 3.58
C VAL A 534 17.22 -20.06 3.72
N LEU A 535 17.98 -19.80 2.67
CA LEU A 535 18.98 -18.71 2.65
C LEU A 535 18.41 -17.35 2.20
N GLN A 536 17.16 -17.33 1.74
CA GLN A 536 16.53 -16.10 1.29
C GLN A 536 15.56 -15.56 2.35
N PRO A 537 15.53 -14.23 2.54
CA PRO A 537 14.61 -13.63 3.49
C PRO A 537 13.14 -13.92 3.11
N PRO A 538 12.29 -14.25 4.08
CA PRO A 538 10.88 -14.46 3.83
C PRO A 538 10.24 -13.17 3.33
N ARG A 539 9.32 -13.28 2.40
CA ARG A 539 8.55 -12.14 1.90
C ARG A 539 7.29 -11.96 2.74
N SER A 540 7.15 -10.78 3.35
CA SER A 540 5.99 -10.42 4.16
C SER A 540 5.38 -9.12 3.65
N VAL A 541 4.36 -9.26 2.79
CA VAL A 541 3.62 -8.16 2.17
C VAL A 541 2.13 -8.51 2.21
N CYS A 542 1.25 -7.53 2.39
CA CYS A 542 -0.19 -7.75 2.31
C CYS A 542 -0.64 -7.91 0.86
N SER A 543 -0.21 -7.00 0.00
CA SER A 543 -0.46 -7.05 -1.44
C SER A 543 0.86 -7.02 -2.21
N GLU A 544 0.89 -7.71 -3.34
CA GLU A 544 2.02 -7.65 -4.26
C GLU A 544 2.11 -6.29 -4.92
N ASN A 545 3.33 -5.91 -5.33
CA ASN A 545 3.52 -4.65 -6.03
C ASN A 545 2.75 -4.62 -7.34
N CYS A 546 1.98 -3.59 -7.55
CA CYS A 546 1.30 -3.33 -8.82
C CYS A 546 2.32 -3.03 -9.90
N GLN A 547 2.23 -3.79 -11.00
CA GLN A 547 3.09 -3.59 -12.17
C GLN A 547 2.68 -2.34 -12.94
N PRO A 548 3.57 -1.76 -13.76
CA PRO A 548 3.18 -0.74 -14.72
C PRO A 548 1.96 -1.16 -15.52
N GLY A 549 1.10 -0.23 -15.88
CA GLY A 549 -0.21 -0.50 -16.48
C GLY A 549 -1.34 -0.68 -15.47
N THR A 550 -1.03 -0.66 -14.17
CA THR A 550 -2.03 -0.80 -13.10
C THR A 550 -1.83 0.26 -12.02
N ARG A 551 -2.90 0.62 -11.32
CA ARG A 551 -2.88 1.51 -10.16
C ARG A 551 -3.34 0.81 -8.90
N LYS A 552 -2.95 1.35 -7.73
CA LYS A 552 -3.43 0.86 -6.44
C LYS A 552 -4.90 1.21 -6.21
N GLY A 553 -5.70 0.20 -5.95
CA GLY A 553 -7.08 0.34 -5.48
C GLY A 553 -7.16 0.08 -3.99
N ILE A 554 -7.63 1.05 -3.21
CA ILE A 554 -7.78 0.94 -1.75
C ILE A 554 -8.90 -0.04 -1.42
N ARG A 555 -8.63 -1.03 -0.56
CA ARG A 555 -9.64 -1.90 0.02
C ARG A 555 -10.27 -1.21 1.22
N GLN A 556 -11.59 -1.10 1.23
CA GLN A 556 -12.30 -0.48 2.35
C GLN A 556 -12.18 -1.35 3.60
N GLY A 557 -11.78 -0.74 4.72
CA GLY A 557 -11.61 -1.43 6.01
C GLY A 557 -10.27 -2.13 6.20
N GLU A 558 -9.39 -2.13 5.21
CA GLU A 558 -8.05 -2.72 5.27
C GLU A 558 -6.97 -1.63 5.38
N PRO A 559 -5.80 -1.97 5.95
CA PRO A 559 -4.66 -1.05 5.98
C PRO A 559 -4.17 -0.68 4.58
N VAL A 560 -3.50 0.46 4.46
CA VAL A 560 -3.01 1.02 3.19
C VAL A 560 -2.07 0.10 2.39
N CYS A 561 -1.42 -0.85 3.06
CA CYS A 561 -0.58 -1.88 2.45
C CYS A 561 -1.37 -2.98 1.75
N CYS A 562 -2.69 -3.07 2.01
CA CYS A 562 -3.60 -4.04 1.42
C CYS A 562 -4.42 -3.35 0.35
N PHE A 563 -4.05 -3.56 -0.90
CA PHE A 563 -4.65 -2.92 -2.06
C PHE A 563 -4.80 -3.92 -3.20
N ASP A 564 -5.70 -3.63 -4.11
CA ASP A 564 -5.83 -4.36 -5.37
C ASP A 564 -5.11 -3.59 -6.49
N CYS A 565 -4.55 -4.33 -7.44
CA CYS A 565 -3.98 -3.74 -8.64
C CYS A 565 -5.10 -3.63 -9.69
N ILE A 566 -5.58 -2.41 -9.92
CA ILE A 566 -6.64 -2.11 -10.88
C ILE A 566 -5.99 -1.70 -12.19
N PRO A 567 -6.26 -2.39 -13.32
CA PRO A 567 -5.77 -1.98 -14.63
C PRO A 567 -6.20 -0.54 -14.95
N CYS A 568 -5.33 0.20 -15.62
CA CYS A 568 -5.68 1.51 -16.15
C CYS A 568 -6.77 1.39 -17.20
N ALA A 569 -7.63 2.41 -17.31
CA ALA A 569 -8.66 2.46 -18.33
C ALA A 569 -8.05 2.70 -19.73
N ASP A 570 -8.83 2.42 -20.76
CA ASP A 570 -8.43 2.69 -22.14
C ASP A 570 -8.10 4.17 -22.32
N GLY A 571 -6.93 4.44 -22.91
CA GLY A 571 -6.39 5.79 -23.07
C GLY A 571 -5.62 6.32 -21.85
N GLU A 572 -5.58 5.57 -20.75
CA GLU A 572 -4.77 5.87 -19.57
C GLU A 572 -3.59 4.92 -19.43
N ILE A 573 -2.52 5.40 -18.83
CA ILE A 573 -1.31 4.59 -18.59
C ILE A 573 -0.79 4.80 -17.16
N SER A 574 0.01 3.84 -16.74
CA SER A 574 0.86 3.96 -15.57
C SER A 574 2.24 3.38 -15.91
N ASN A 575 3.27 4.21 -15.90
CA ASN A 575 4.65 3.81 -16.22
C ASN A 575 5.47 3.45 -14.97
N GLU A 576 4.89 3.56 -13.77
CA GLU A 576 5.54 3.31 -12.48
C GLU A 576 4.92 2.14 -11.75
N THR A 577 5.77 1.39 -11.03
CA THR A 577 5.29 0.38 -10.09
C THR A 577 4.58 1.04 -8.90
N ASN A 578 3.45 0.48 -8.50
CA ASN A 578 2.65 0.99 -7.37
C ASN A 578 2.07 2.40 -7.59
N ALA A 579 1.77 2.78 -8.81
CA ALA A 579 1.15 4.06 -9.11
C ALA A 579 -0.16 4.26 -8.31
N ARG A 580 -0.40 5.47 -7.87
CA ARG A 580 -1.65 5.83 -7.17
C ARG A 580 -2.79 6.09 -8.14
N GLU A 581 -2.45 6.64 -9.29
CA GLU A 581 -3.39 7.05 -10.33
C GLU A 581 -2.84 6.69 -11.70
N CYS A 582 -3.73 6.50 -12.67
CA CYS A 582 -3.35 6.39 -14.07
C CYS A 582 -3.39 7.77 -14.70
N PHE A 583 -2.55 8.01 -15.70
CA PHE A 583 -2.46 9.29 -16.43
C PHE A 583 -3.04 9.13 -17.82
N LEU A 584 -3.90 10.07 -18.23
CA LEU A 584 -4.42 10.13 -19.59
C LEU A 584 -3.27 10.41 -20.58
N CYS A 585 -3.26 9.65 -21.68
CA CYS A 585 -2.40 9.96 -22.81
C CYS A 585 -2.79 11.31 -23.47
N SER A 586 -1.88 11.90 -24.23
CA SER A 586 -2.16 13.11 -24.99
C SER A 586 -3.26 12.89 -26.04
N GLU A 587 -3.81 13.96 -26.60
CA GLU A 587 -4.88 13.88 -27.60
C GLU A 587 -4.47 13.09 -28.87
N ASP A 588 -3.19 13.11 -29.21
CA ASP A 588 -2.62 12.41 -30.36
C ASP A 588 -2.17 10.97 -30.03
N ASP A 589 -2.15 10.57 -28.72
CA ASP A 589 -1.66 9.29 -28.25
C ASP A 589 -2.76 8.45 -27.61
N TRP A 590 -2.52 7.15 -27.52
CA TRP A 590 -3.40 6.16 -26.89
C TRP A 590 -2.58 5.19 -26.02
N SER A 591 -3.19 4.56 -25.05
CA SER A 591 -2.53 3.51 -24.28
C SER A 591 -2.21 2.29 -25.15
N ASN A 592 -1.04 1.69 -24.94
CA ASN A 592 -0.73 0.39 -25.50
C ASN A 592 -1.53 -0.73 -24.78
N ASP A 593 -1.44 -1.97 -25.27
CA ASP A 593 -2.17 -3.13 -24.70
C ASP A 593 -1.78 -3.44 -23.24
N ALA A 594 -0.58 -3.04 -22.82
CA ALA A 594 -0.09 -3.20 -21.45
C ALA A 594 -0.47 -2.03 -20.54
N HIS A 595 -1.00 -0.93 -21.06
CA HIS A 595 -1.29 0.33 -20.37
C HIS A 595 -0.09 0.94 -19.61
N ASP A 596 1.14 0.65 -20.08
CA ASP A 596 2.37 1.16 -19.46
C ASP A 596 3.04 2.30 -20.24
N ALA A 597 2.62 2.52 -21.51
CA ALA A 597 3.14 3.58 -22.36
C ALA A 597 2.07 4.12 -23.31
N CYS A 598 2.17 5.42 -23.64
CA CYS A 598 1.37 6.04 -24.69
C CYS A 598 2.02 5.79 -26.04
N VAL A 599 1.20 5.36 -27.01
CA VAL A 599 1.58 5.14 -28.42
C VAL A 599 0.75 6.04 -29.31
N PRO A 600 1.31 6.55 -30.44
CA PRO A 600 0.57 7.41 -31.34
C PRO A 600 -0.70 6.74 -31.87
N LYS A 601 -1.81 7.47 -31.89
CA LYS A 601 -3.09 7.00 -32.44
C LYS A 601 -2.98 6.74 -33.93
N ILE A 602 -3.71 5.76 -34.43
CA ILE A 602 -3.75 5.40 -35.84
C ILE A 602 -4.58 6.44 -36.60
N ILE A 603 -3.97 7.12 -37.58
CA ILE A 603 -4.68 8.06 -38.44
C ILE A 603 -5.49 7.27 -39.48
N GLU A 604 -6.81 7.47 -39.52
CA GLU A 604 -7.73 6.78 -40.44
C GLU A 604 -8.31 7.76 -41.49
N PHE A 605 -8.09 7.48 -42.74
CA PHE A 605 -8.68 8.14 -43.90
C PHE A 605 -8.87 7.12 -45.02
N LEU A 606 -9.65 7.46 -46.07
CA LEU A 606 -9.90 6.56 -47.20
C LEU A 606 -8.71 6.59 -48.17
N ALA A 607 -7.77 5.67 -47.97
CA ALA A 607 -6.53 5.61 -48.77
C ALA A 607 -6.74 5.06 -50.19
N PHE A 608 -5.90 5.52 -51.15
CA PHE A 608 -5.89 5.01 -52.54
C PHE A 608 -5.63 3.51 -52.63
N GLY A 609 -4.84 2.94 -51.69
CA GLY A 609 -4.45 1.53 -51.68
C GLY A 609 -5.46 0.58 -51.03
N GLU A 610 -6.51 1.10 -50.40
CA GLU A 610 -7.53 0.24 -49.80
C GLU A 610 -8.44 -0.38 -50.87
N PRO A 611 -8.95 -1.61 -50.68
CA PRO A 611 -9.82 -2.27 -51.66
C PRO A 611 -11.03 -1.42 -52.06
N LEU A 612 -11.61 -0.68 -51.09
CA LEU A 612 -12.72 0.24 -51.32
C LEU A 612 -12.28 1.44 -52.19
N GLY A 613 -11.12 2.05 -51.87
CA GLY A 613 -10.54 3.15 -52.65
C GLY A 613 -10.24 2.75 -54.08
N ILE A 614 -9.59 1.61 -54.28
CA ILE A 614 -9.28 1.06 -55.62
C ILE A 614 -10.56 0.84 -56.43
N THR A 615 -11.61 0.27 -55.85
CA THR A 615 -12.87 0.01 -56.57
C THR A 615 -13.54 1.32 -57.01
N LEU A 616 -13.54 2.34 -56.16
CA LEU A 616 -14.10 3.66 -56.46
C LEU A 616 -13.33 4.37 -57.62
N ILE A 617 -11.98 4.29 -57.57
CA ILE A 617 -11.13 4.83 -58.65
C ILE A 617 -11.44 4.17 -60.00
N VAL A 618 -11.51 2.84 -59.99
CA VAL A 618 -11.77 2.08 -61.23
C VAL A 618 -13.13 2.45 -61.81
N ILE A 619 -14.18 2.53 -60.99
CA ILE A 619 -15.53 2.90 -61.43
C ILE A 619 -15.56 4.35 -61.94
N SER A 620 -14.89 5.26 -61.25
CA SER A 620 -14.80 6.68 -61.62
C SER A 620 -14.04 6.87 -62.94
N ALA A 621 -12.87 6.24 -63.07
CA ALA A 621 -12.09 6.27 -64.31
C ALA A 621 -12.88 5.66 -65.52
N PHE A 622 -13.55 4.54 -65.29
CA PHE A 622 -14.40 3.91 -66.25
C PHE A 622 -15.54 4.86 -66.74
N GLY A 623 -16.20 5.52 -65.75
CA GLY A 623 -17.26 6.49 -66.10
C GLY A 623 -16.74 7.66 -66.92
N ALA A 624 -15.57 8.22 -66.59
CA ALA A 624 -14.91 9.30 -67.33
C ALA A 624 -14.56 8.82 -68.77
N LEU A 625 -13.97 7.63 -68.90
CA LEU A 625 -13.61 7.08 -70.22
C LEU A 625 -14.85 6.85 -71.10
N VAL A 626 -15.93 6.28 -70.56
CA VAL A 626 -17.19 6.11 -71.27
C VAL A 626 -17.76 7.47 -71.70
N THR A 627 -17.72 8.47 -70.85
CA THR A 627 -18.19 9.80 -71.16
C THR A 627 -17.38 10.44 -72.30
N ILE A 628 -16.06 10.29 -72.28
CA ILE A 628 -15.18 10.77 -73.33
C ILE A 628 -15.46 10.02 -74.64
N ALA A 629 -15.65 8.68 -74.57
CA ALA A 629 -15.99 7.87 -75.73
C ALA A 629 -17.35 8.34 -76.40
N VAL A 630 -18.38 8.61 -75.61
CA VAL A 630 -19.63 9.23 -76.02
C VAL A 630 -19.35 10.59 -76.68
N GLY A 631 -18.48 11.41 -76.06
CA GLY A 631 -18.08 12.67 -76.70
C GLY A 631 -17.47 12.53 -78.11
N VAL A 632 -16.57 11.53 -78.29
CA VAL A 632 -15.94 11.22 -79.55
C VAL A 632 -17.02 10.77 -80.59
N VAL A 633 -17.99 9.92 -80.18
CA VAL A 633 -19.09 9.53 -81.03
C VAL A 633 -19.90 10.75 -81.47
N PHE A 634 -20.16 11.72 -80.69
CA PHE A 634 -20.87 12.94 -81.02
C PHE A 634 -20.04 13.86 -81.92
N VAL A 635 -18.73 13.94 -81.74
CA VAL A 635 -17.80 14.70 -82.60
C VAL A 635 -17.79 14.10 -84.01
N VAL A 636 -17.60 12.78 -84.09
CA VAL A 636 -17.58 12.10 -85.39
C VAL A 636 -18.93 12.21 -86.17
N ASN A 637 -20.05 12.28 -85.47
CA ASN A 637 -21.38 12.40 -86.03
C ASN A 637 -22.00 13.81 -85.97
N ILE A 638 -21.19 14.84 -85.87
CA ILE A 638 -21.62 16.24 -85.62
C ILE A 638 -22.45 16.79 -86.79
N GLY A 639 -22.28 16.24 -88.05
CA GLY A 639 -22.99 16.60 -89.22
C GLY A 639 -24.41 15.98 -89.32
N THR A 640 -24.75 15.05 -88.44
CA THR A 640 -25.99 14.32 -88.52
C THR A 640 -27.19 15.09 -87.95
N PRO A 641 -28.41 14.87 -88.51
CA PRO A 641 -29.61 15.55 -88.10
C PRO A 641 -29.89 15.44 -86.65
N LEU A 642 -29.61 14.31 -86.00
CA LEU A 642 -29.78 14.07 -84.56
C LEU A 642 -28.92 15.00 -83.71
N VAL A 643 -27.60 15.12 -83.98
CA VAL A 643 -26.68 15.93 -83.22
C VAL A 643 -26.94 17.44 -83.42
N LYS A 644 -27.31 17.83 -84.67
CA LYS A 644 -27.73 19.20 -84.99
C LYS A 644 -29.03 19.62 -84.28
N ALA A 645 -29.97 18.69 -84.13
CA ALA A 645 -31.22 18.91 -83.41
C ALA A 645 -31.01 19.10 -81.91
N ASN A 646 -29.96 18.44 -81.31
CA ASN A 646 -29.67 18.44 -79.87
C ASN A 646 -28.80 19.57 -79.41
N ASP A 647 -28.44 20.55 -80.19
CA ASP A 647 -27.44 21.59 -79.84
C ASP A 647 -26.11 21.01 -79.41
N ALA A 648 -25.15 20.98 -80.30
CA ALA A 648 -23.85 20.39 -80.06
C ALA A 648 -23.13 21.05 -78.83
N LEU A 649 -23.25 22.39 -78.62
CA LEU A 649 -22.62 23.09 -77.54
C LEU A 649 -23.14 22.65 -76.18
N LEU A 650 -24.46 22.51 -76.02
CA LEU A 650 -25.05 22.06 -74.75
C LEU A 650 -24.76 20.58 -74.47
N SER A 651 -24.73 19.72 -75.50
CA SER A 651 -24.36 18.30 -75.33
C SER A 651 -22.89 18.16 -74.89
N PHE A 652 -21.97 18.93 -75.53
CA PHE A 652 -20.56 18.90 -75.06
C PHE A 652 -20.34 19.50 -73.71
N SER A 653 -21.08 20.58 -73.34
CA SER A 653 -21.04 21.15 -72.01
C SER A 653 -21.52 20.14 -70.94
N LEU A 654 -22.57 19.37 -71.19
CA LEU A 654 -23.06 18.33 -70.33
C LEU A 654 -22.07 17.19 -70.18
N LEU A 655 -21.45 16.73 -71.28
CA LEU A 655 -20.39 15.73 -71.25
C LEU A 655 -19.17 16.21 -70.51
N LEU A 656 -18.74 17.48 -70.66
CA LEU A 656 -17.64 18.08 -69.87
C LEU A 656 -17.99 18.10 -68.42
N GLY A 657 -19.21 18.49 -68.01
CA GLY A 657 -19.67 18.47 -66.65
C GLY A 657 -19.59 17.04 -66.04
N LEU A 658 -20.03 16.03 -66.83
CA LEU A 658 -19.94 14.63 -66.35
C LEU A 658 -18.48 14.14 -66.21
N VAL A 659 -17.58 14.50 -67.09
CA VAL A 659 -16.15 14.17 -66.94
C VAL A 659 -15.58 14.81 -65.64
N VAL A 660 -15.89 16.10 -65.37
CA VAL A 660 -15.48 16.79 -64.17
C VAL A 660 -16.03 16.08 -62.92
N THR A 661 -17.29 15.71 -62.90
CA THR A 661 -17.89 14.98 -61.74
C THR A 661 -17.25 13.62 -61.51
N PHE A 662 -16.98 12.85 -62.57
CA PHE A 662 -16.28 11.55 -62.46
C PHE A 662 -14.84 11.74 -61.96
N LEU A 663 -14.08 12.70 -62.46
CA LEU A 663 -12.71 12.97 -62.03
C LEU A 663 -12.64 13.58 -60.64
N CYS A 664 -13.62 14.41 -60.28
CA CYS A 664 -13.75 14.96 -58.92
C CYS A 664 -13.85 13.85 -57.85
N SER A 665 -14.56 12.72 -58.18
CA SER A 665 -14.68 11.58 -57.27
C SER A 665 -13.32 11.01 -56.83
N ILE A 666 -12.28 11.11 -57.67
CA ILE A 666 -10.92 10.63 -57.36
C ILE A 666 -10.21 11.61 -56.39
N VAL A 667 -10.53 12.89 -56.44
CA VAL A 667 -9.91 13.92 -55.57
C VAL A 667 -10.38 13.80 -54.11
N PHE A 668 -11.53 13.15 -53.87
CA PHE A 668 -12.02 12.84 -52.52
C PHE A 668 -11.25 11.72 -51.84
N LEU A 669 -10.41 10.97 -52.55
CA LEU A 669 -9.60 9.86 -52.03
C LEU A 669 -8.21 10.35 -51.60
N GLY A 670 -7.59 9.61 -50.65
CA GLY A 670 -6.25 9.92 -50.11
C GLY A 670 -6.28 10.74 -48.86
N GLU A 671 -5.08 11.10 -48.35
CA GLU A 671 -4.93 11.95 -47.18
C GLU A 671 -5.50 13.35 -47.48
N PRO A 672 -6.50 13.82 -46.69
CA PRO A 672 -7.05 15.16 -46.85
C PRO A 672 -5.99 16.24 -46.68
N GLN A 673 -5.81 17.07 -47.74
CA GLN A 673 -4.92 18.23 -47.71
C GLN A 673 -5.73 19.49 -48.07
N ASN A 674 -5.23 20.67 -47.69
CA ASN A 674 -5.94 21.91 -47.99
C ASN A 674 -6.39 22.06 -49.46
N TRP A 675 -5.53 21.69 -50.41
CA TRP A 675 -5.88 21.77 -51.83
C TRP A 675 -6.89 20.72 -52.31
N SER A 676 -6.84 19.50 -51.72
CA SER A 676 -7.78 18.44 -52.08
C SER A 676 -9.17 18.69 -51.50
N CYS A 677 -9.27 19.11 -50.24
CA CYS A 677 -10.53 19.50 -49.61
C CYS A 677 -11.23 20.65 -50.35
N MET A 678 -10.48 21.69 -50.77
CA MET A 678 -11.05 22.80 -51.53
C MET A 678 -11.42 22.40 -52.95
N THR A 679 -10.55 21.69 -53.67
CA THR A 679 -10.74 21.33 -55.08
C THR A 679 -11.92 20.37 -55.28
N SER A 680 -12.08 19.37 -54.37
CA SER A 680 -13.14 18.37 -54.47
C SER A 680 -14.54 19.01 -54.38
N GLN A 681 -14.79 19.87 -53.45
CA GLN A 681 -16.08 20.51 -53.25
C GLN A 681 -16.40 21.53 -54.37
N VAL A 682 -15.43 22.32 -54.76
CA VAL A 682 -15.60 23.30 -55.85
C VAL A 682 -15.83 22.61 -57.22
N ALA A 683 -15.05 21.54 -57.49
CA ALA A 683 -15.22 20.79 -58.75
C ALA A 683 -16.56 20.05 -58.82
N LEU A 684 -17.04 19.52 -57.68
CA LEU A 684 -18.35 18.88 -57.55
C LEU A 684 -19.48 19.84 -57.87
N ALA A 685 -19.53 21.00 -57.23
CA ALA A 685 -20.54 22.03 -57.45
C ALA A 685 -20.53 22.54 -58.93
N LEU A 686 -19.35 22.87 -59.47
CA LEU A 686 -19.21 23.32 -60.85
C LEU A 686 -19.66 22.22 -61.85
N GLY A 687 -19.30 20.98 -61.59
CA GLY A 687 -19.63 19.85 -62.45
C GLY A 687 -21.13 19.63 -62.57
N PHE A 688 -21.86 19.60 -61.41
CA PHE A 688 -23.29 19.44 -61.42
C PHE A 688 -24.05 20.67 -61.95
N ALA A 689 -23.63 21.87 -61.56
CA ALA A 689 -24.23 23.08 -62.15
C ALA A 689 -24.07 23.15 -63.68
N LEU A 690 -22.91 22.73 -64.21
CA LEU A 690 -22.70 22.66 -65.64
C LEU A 690 -23.63 21.63 -66.27
N CYS A 691 -23.82 20.47 -65.69
CA CYS A 691 -24.74 19.43 -66.12
C CYS A 691 -26.22 19.93 -66.11
N LEU A 692 -26.66 20.50 -64.98
CA LEU A 692 -28.04 20.94 -64.78
C LEU A 692 -28.39 22.13 -65.69
N SER A 693 -27.44 23.11 -65.80
CA SER A 693 -27.66 24.27 -66.72
C SER A 693 -27.71 23.87 -68.21
N SER A 694 -26.89 22.85 -68.59
CA SER A 694 -26.93 22.31 -69.94
C SER A 694 -28.27 21.58 -70.23
N ILE A 695 -28.82 20.87 -69.26
CA ILE A 695 -30.15 20.24 -69.38
C ILE A 695 -31.23 21.32 -69.49
N MET A 696 -31.19 22.36 -68.63
CA MET A 696 -32.16 23.46 -68.70
C MET A 696 -32.11 24.20 -70.06
N GLY A 697 -30.88 24.45 -70.59
CA GLY A 697 -30.71 25.07 -71.92
C GLY A 697 -31.36 24.28 -73.03
N GLY A 698 -31.32 22.96 -72.98
CA GLY A 698 -31.97 22.06 -73.97
C GLY A 698 -33.51 22.15 -74.01
N TYR A 699 -34.13 22.44 -72.89
CA TYR A 699 -35.59 22.51 -72.79
C TYR A 699 -36.17 23.78 -73.46
N ASN A 700 -35.47 24.88 -73.40
CA ASN A 700 -35.92 26.13 -74.04
C ASN A 700 -36.15 26.01 -75.56
N LYS A 701 -35.60 25.00 -76.24
CA LYS A 701 -35.84 24.71 -77.67
C LYS A 701 -37.14 23.98 -77.90
N CYS A 702 -37.64 23.22 -76.92
CA CYS A 702 -38.82 22.38 -77.11
C CYS A 702 -40.11 23.17 -76.82
N ILE A 703 -40.05 24.30 -76.17
CA ILE A 703 -41.26 25.08 -75.74
C ILE A 703 -41.87 25.98 -76.85
N PRO A 704 -41.20 26.48 -77.95
CA PRO A 704 -41.73 27.50 -78.85
C PRO A 704 -42.75 26.97 -79.86
N HIS A 705 -43.13 25.74 -79.96
CA HIS A 705 -43.98 25.22 -80.93
C HIS A 705 -45.44 24.91 -80.48
N SER A 706 -45.82 25.23 -79.28
CA SER A 706 -47.19 25.08 -78.79
C SER A 706 -47.89 26.44 -78.82
N THR A 707 -48.97 26.51 -79.62
CA THR A 707 -49.77 27.73 -80.00
C THR A 707 -50.32 28.47 -78.76
N SER A 708 -50.40 27.88 -77.60
CA SER A 708 -50.93 28.47 -76.37
C SER A 708 -49.87 29.19 -75.52
N VAL A 709 -48.61 28.78 -75.65
CA VAL A 709 -47.46 29.37 -74.86
C VAL A 709 -46.82 30.49 -75.73
N TYR A 710 -47.02 30.46 -77.00
CA TYR A 710 -46.48 31.46 -77.99
C TYR A 710 -47.01 32.88 -77.70
N HIS A 711 -48.31 33.01 -77.31
CA HIS A 711 -48.88 34.29 -76.95
C HIS A 711 -48.37 34.89 -75.68
N MET A 712 -47.94 34.08 -74.73
CA MET A 712 -47.40 34.54 -73.51
C MET A 712 -45.89 34.87 -73.56
N HIS A 713 -45.18 34.15 -74.52
CA HIS A 713 -43.74 34.37 -74.74
C HIS A 713 -43.49 35.61 -75.63
N GLN A 714 -44.37 35.91 -76.52
CA GLN A 714 -44.25 37.07 -77.41
C GLN A 714 -44.54 38.43 -76.71
N MET A 715 -45.26 38.38 -75.59
CA MET A 715 -45.42 39.56 -74.71
C MET A 715 -44.20 39.91 -73.86
N ILE A 716 -43.30 38.97 -73.65
CA ILE A 716 -42.18 39.14 -72.73
C ILE A 716 -40.82 39.30 -73.37
N TYR A 717 -40.63 38.79 -74.64
CA TYR A 717 -39.31 38.89 -75.32
C TYR A 717 -39.38 38.88 -76.83
N PRO A 718 -38.99 40.00 -77.50
CA PRO A 718 -39.09 40.13 -78.97
C PRO A 718 -37.88 39.66 -79.83
N GLN A 719 -36.86 38.99 -79.21
CA GLN A 719 -35.62 38.60 -79.98
C GLN A 719 -35.27 37.10 -79.77
N GLN A 720 -35.53 36.27 -80.69
CA GLN A 720 -35.60 34.81 -80.58
C GLN A 720 -34.35 34.01 -80.91
N HIS A 721 -33.21 34.59 -81.22
CA HIS A 721 -31.97 33.83 -81.53
C HIS A 721 -30.83 33.94 -80.50
N HIS A 722 -30.94 34.83 -79.50
CA HIS A 722 -29.90 35.02 -78.45
C HIS A 722 -30.29 34.44 -77.09
N SER A 723 -31.55 33.96 -76.92
CA SER A 723 -32.10 33.65 -75.58
C SER A 723 -31.50 32.38 -74.93
N HIS A 724 -31.09 31.37 -75.72
CA HIS A 724 -30.63 30.08 -75.21
C HIS A 724 -29.23 30.13 -74.57
N ASN A 725 -28.29 30.83 -75.18
CA ASN A 725 -26.95 31.03 -74.67
C ASN A 725 -26.92 31.98 -73.45
N ILE A 726 -27.91 32.84 -73.32
CA ILE A 726 -28.04 33.84 -72.29
C ILE A 726 -28.45 33.16 -70.98
N LEU A 727 -29.38 32.19 -70.94
CA LEU A 727 -29.79 31.49 -69.74
C LEU A 727 -28.69 30.58 -69.19
N PHE A 728 -28.05 29.80 -70.10
CA PHE A 728 -26.89 28.98 -69.75
C PHE A 728 -25.73 29.79 -69.23
N SER A 729 -25.40 30.91 -69.96
CA SER A 729 -24.31 31.80 -69.52
C SER A 729 -24.61 32.48 -68.21
N LYS A 730 -25.87 32.89 -67.94
CA LYS A 730 -26.26 33.56 -66.70
C LYS A 730 -26.21 32.59 -65.51
N THR A 731 -26.66 31.30 -65.68
CA THR A 731 -26.56 30.32 -64.56
C THR A 731 -25.12 29.92 -64.24
N CYS A 732 -24.26 29.75 -65.25
CA CYS A 732 -22.85 29.46 -65.05
C CYS A 732 -22.11 30.68 -64.42
N ILE A 733 -22.37 31.89 -64.86
CA ILE A 733 -21.77 33.12 -64.32
C ILE A 733 -22.23 33.36 -62.89
N SER A 734 -23.52 33.12 -62.57
CA SER A 734 -23.99 33.27 -61.16
C SER A 734 -23.34 32.27 -60.23
N LEU A 735 -23.09 31.05 -60.64
CA LEU A 735 -22.39 30.06 -59.83
C LEU A 735 -20.92 30.41 -59.67
N VAL A 736 -20.23 30.86 -60.74
CA VAL A 736 -18.81 31.32 -60.63
C VAL A 736 -18.70 32.48 -59.71
N ILE A 737 -19.65 33.42 -59.73
CA ILE A 737 -19.65 34.57 -58.77
C ILE A 737 -19.91 34.06 -57.35
N LEU A 738 -20.86 33.16 -57.15
CA LEU A 738 -21.15 32.58 -55.80
C LEU A 738 -19.93 31.86 -55.24
N LEU A 739 -19.28 31.02 -56.05
CA LEU A 739 -18.05 30.30 -55.63
C LEU A 739 -16.87 31.27 -55.39
N SER A 740 -16.73 32.28 -56.21
CA SER A 740 -15.66 33.30 -56.01
C SER A 740 -15.85 34.08 -54.73
N VAL A 741 -17.09 34.48 -54.42
CA VAL A 741 -17.43 35.14 -53.16
C VAL A 741 -17.17 34.25 -51.95
N THR A 742 -17.57 32.96 -52.01
CA THR A 742 -17.33 32.01 -50.92
C THR A 742 -15.86 31.76 -50.67
N LEU A 743 -15.04 31.62 -51.71
CA LEU A 743 -13.58 31.43 -51.61
C LEU A 743 -12.84 32.66 -51.10
N LEU A 744 -13.38 33.86 -51.33
CA LEU A 744 -12.77 35.12 -50.88
C LEU A 744 -13.14 35.53 -49.44
N THR A 745 -14.30 35.05 -48.95
CA THR A 745 -14.85 35.55 -47.68
C THR A 745 -14.58 34.62 -46.49
N SER A 746 -14.17 33.34 -46.71
CA SER A 746 -13.92 32.39 -45.61
C SER A 746 -12.79 31.42 -45.96
N PRO A 747 -11.88 31.12 -45.05
CA PRO A 747 -11.00 29.96 -45.18
C PRO A 747 -11.83 28.70 -45.06
N CYS A 748 -12.46 28.28 -46.16
CA CYS A 748 -13.28 27.11 -46.22
C CYS A 748 -12.43 25.92 -46.62
N PHE A 749 -12.75 24.73 -46.07
CA PHE A 749 -12.21 23.44 -46.46
C PHE A 749 -10.72 23.24 -46.10
N TYR A 750 -10.46 22.96 -44.84
CA TYR A 750 -9.15 22.53 -44.33
C TYR A 750 -9.25 21.16 -43.69
N PRO A 751 -8.16 20.36 -43.67
CA PRO A 751 -8.17 19.06 -42.99
C PRO A 751 -8.16 19.28 -41.46
N VAL A 752 -9.05 18.56 -40.76
CA VAL A 752 -9.15 18.58 -39.31
C VAL A 752 -8.96 17.18 -38.80
N LYS A 753 -8.20 17.06 -37.68
CA LYS A 753 -8.07 15.83 -36.91
C LYS A 753 -9.26 15.76 -35.96
N ASN A 754 -10.13 14.81 -36.13
CA ASN A 754 -11.21 14.52 -35.19
C ASN A 754 -10.66 13.57 -34.11
N THR A 755 -10.12 14.15 -33.00
CA THR A 755 -9.57 13.45 -31.85
C THR A 755 -10.67 13.25 -30.82
N SER A 756 -11.35 12.12 -30.81
CA SER A 756 -12.18 11.79 -29.65
C SER A 756 -11.33 11.09 -28.60
N ALA A 757 -11.45 11.54 -27.34
CA ALA A 757 -10.73 10.97 -26.20
C ALA A 757 -11.04 9.48 -25.93
N GLN A 758 -12.01 8.92 -26.65
CA GLN A 758 -12.50 7.56 -26.41
C GLN A 758 -12.09 6.55 -27.51
N ASN A 759 -11.31 6.97 -28.51
CA ASN A 759 -10.97 6.10 -29.64
C ASN A 759 -9.47 6.08 -29.94
N ILE A 760 -8.96 4.88 -30.22
CA ILE A 760 -7.58 4.63 -30.66
C ILE A 760 -7.25 5.26 -32.03
N LYS A 761 -8.26 5.74 -32.78
CA LYS A 761 -8.14 6.22 -34.16
C LYS A 761 -8.44 7.71 -34.23
N ILE A 762 -7.58 8.44 -34.91
CA ILE A 762 -7.80 9.82 -35.30
C ILE A 762 -8.40 9.80 -36.71
N ILE A 763 -9.63 10.31 -36.86
CA ILE A 763 -10.26 10.44 -38.15
C ILE A 763 -9.78 11.75 -38.77
N LEU A 764 -9.14 11.64 -39.95
CA LEU A 764 -8.76 12.82 -40.72
C LEU A 764 -9.86 13.13 -41.74
N GLU A 765 -10.53 14.24 -41.59
CA GLU A 765 -11.64 14.67 -42.46
C GLU A 765 -11.49 16.14 -42.87
N CYS A 766 -12.15 16.50 -43.98
CA CYS A 766 -12.20 17.88 -44.38
C CYS A 766 -13.27 18.64 -43.60
N ASP A 767 -12.87 19.67 -42.81
CA ASP A 767 -13.85 20.56 -42.19
C ASP A 767 -14.42 21.48 -43.29
N GLU A 768 -15.70 21.58 -43.26
CA GLU A 768 -16.48 22.37 -44.23
C GLU A 768 -16.53 23.87 -43.90
N GLY A 769 -15.96 24.26 -42.74
CA GLY A 769 -15.86 25.66 -42.27
C GLY A 769 -17.24 26.22 -41.91
N SER A 770 -17.88 26.95 -42.85
CA SER A 770 -19.20 27.54 -42.60
C SER A 770 -20.32 26.72 -43.20
N VAL A 771 -21.12 26.09 -42.37
CA VAL A 771 -22.33 25.33 -42.76
C VAL A 771 -23.29 26.16 -43.64
N VAL A 772 -23.35 27.50 -43.41
CA VAL A 772 -24.22 28.39 -44.17
C VAL A 772 -23.81 28.47 -45.65
N PHE A 773 -22.51 28.54 -45.95
CA PHE A 773 -22.03 28.62 -47.33
C PHE A 773 -22.27 27.35 -48.10
N ILE A 774 -22.06 26.19 -47.47
CA ILE A 774 -22.32 24.88 -48.04
C ILE A 774 -23.80 24.71 -48.33
N CYS A 775 -24.66 25.07 -47.36
CA CYS A 775 -26.12 25.08 -47.60
C CYS A 775 -26.53 26.00 -48.76
N CYS A 776 -25.87 27.14 -48.92
CA CYS A 776 -26.14 28.03 -50.06
C CYS A 776 -25.75 27.38 -51.42
N ILE A 777 -24.58 26.72 -51.50
CA ILE A 777 -24.14 26.04 -52.75
C ILE A 777 -25.07 24.89 -53.08
N PHE A 778 -25.36 24.02 -52.13
CA PHE A 778 -26.28 22.89 -52.34
C PHE A 778 -27.72 23.34 -52.61
N ALA A 779 -28.20 24.43 -51.96
CA ALA A 779 -29.53 24.98 -52.24
C ALA A 779 -29.61 25.53 -53.68
N TYR A 780 -28.52 26.12 -54.20
CA TYR A 780 -28.45 26.58 -55.58
C TYR A 780 -28.55 25.39 -56.55
N ASP A 781 -27.77 24.32 -56.36
CA ASP A 781 -27.81 23.11 -57.21
C ASP A 781 -29.16 22.39 -57.10
N ILE A 782 -29.76 22.31 -55.91
CA ILE A 782 -31.11 21.78 -55.68
C ILE A 782 -32.17 22.61 -56.41
N LEU A 783 -32.06 23.92 -56.35
CA LEU A 783 -32.96 24.84 -57.07
C LEU A 783 -32.87 24.62 -58.62
N LEU A 784 -31.60 24.54 -59.16
CA LEU A 784 -31.35 24.25 -60.52
C LEU A 784 -31.92 22.85 -60.91
N ALA A 785 -31.75 21.86 -60.14
CA ALA A 785 -32.30 20.52 -60.35
C ALA A 785 -33.83 20.52 -60.36
N LEU A 786 -34.44 21.21 -59.37
CA LEU A 786 -35.89 21.36 -59.32
C LEU A 786 -36.43 22.08 -60.56
N LEU A 787 -35.80 23.18 -60.99
CA LEU A 787 -36.17 23.90 -62.19
C LEU A 787 -36.05 23.00 -63.44
N ALA A 788 -34.89 22.30 -63.55
CA ALA A 788 -34.67 21.36 -64.64
C ALA A 788 -35.73 20.24 -64.69
N PHE A 789 -36.09 19.71 -63.50
CA PHE A 789 -37.17 18.71 -63.38
C PHE A 789 -38.54 19.25 -63.80
N VAL A 790 -38.92 20.45 -63.31
CA VAL A 790 -40.20 21.08 -63.65
C VAL A 790 -40.27 21.31 -65.17
N PHE A 791 -39.22 21.86 -65.77
CA PHE A 791 -39.14 22.06 -67.19
C PHE A 791 -39.27 20.72 -67.95
N ALA A 792 -38.52 19.68 -67.52
CA ALA A 792 -38.59 18.36 -68.05
C ALA A 792 -40.02 17.76 -67.99
N PHE A 793 -40.67 17.95 -66.85
CA PHE A 793 -42.00 17.39 -66.59
C PHE A 793 -43.07 18.09 -67.43
N ILE A 794 -42.98 19.44 -67.65
CA ILE A 794 -43.83 20.20 -68.49
C ILE A 794 -43.63 19.78 -69.96
N ALA A 795 -42.38 19.69 -70.46
CA ALA A 795 -42.03 19.31 -71.79
C ALA A 795 -42.45 17.88 -72.14
N ARG A 796 -42.66 16.98 -71.15
CA ARG A 796 -43.16 15.61 -71.35
C ARG A 796 -44.52 15.52 -72.10
N LYS A 797 -45.33 16.59 -71.97
CA LYS A 797 -46.65 16.67 -72.58
C LYS A 797 -46.64 17.09 -74.07
N LEU A 798 -45.49 17.61 -74.56
CA LEU A 798 -45.28 18.00 -75.94
C LEU A 798 -44.94 16.72 -76.80
N GLU A 799 -45.63 16.51 -77.89
CA GLU A 799 -45.40 15.44 -78.83
C GLU A 799 -44.13 15.67 -79.64
N ASP A 800 -43.09 14.99 -79.30
CA ASP A 800 -41.85 14.98 -80.05
C ASP A 800 -41.49 13.57 -80.55
N TYR A 801 -40.92 13.46 -81.76
CA TYR A 801 -40.51 12.29 -82.46
C TYR A 801 -39.45 11.47 -81.70
N PHE A 802 -38.73 12.10 -80.82
CA PHE A 802 -37.81 11.44 -79.89
C PHE A 802 -38.28 11.75 -78.54
N SER A 803 -38.47 10.73 -77.70
CA SER A 803 -38.92 10.88 -76.27
C SER A 803 -37.81 11.49 -75.37
N GLU A 804 -37.10 12.55 -75.84
CA GLU A 804 -35.99 13.19 -75.11
C GLU A 804 -36.46 13.74 -73.79
N ALA A 805 -37.57 14.44 -73.78
CA ALA A 805 -38.17 14.99 -72.57
C ALA A 805 -38.52 13.86 -71.59
N LYS A 806 -38.85 12.64 -71.97
CA LYS A 806 -39.08 11.48 -71.13
C LYS A 806 -37.78 10.97 -70.51
N CYS A 807 -36.74 10.83 -71.37
CA CYS A 807 -35.40 10.39 -70.93
C CYS A 807 -34.79 11.39 -69.91
N MET A 808 -34.91 12.68 -70.18
CA MET A 808 -34.42 13.75 -69.29
C MET A 808 -35.26 13.81 -68.01
N THR A 809 -36.58 13.65 -68.05
CA THR A 809 -37.41 13.59 -66.81
C THR A 809 -37.01 12.40 -65.95
N PHE A 810 -36.77 11.21 -66.61
CA PHE A 810 -36.33 10.03 -65.91
C PHE A 810 -34.91 10.19 -65.32
N SER A 811 -33.96 10.82 -65.98
CA SER A 811 -32.65 11.12 -65.46
C SER A 811 -32.68 12.04 -64.26
N MET A 812 -33.56 13.04 -64.29
CA MET A 812 -33.72 13.94 -63.10
C MET A 812 -34.39 13.24 -61.94
N LEU A 813 -35.31 12.30 -62.21
CA LEU A 813 -35.92 11.48 -61.14
C LEU A 813 -34.85 10.60 -60.46
N VAL A 814 -34.02 9.92 -61.26
CA VAL A 814 -32.88 9.12 -60.74
C VAL A 814 -31.95 10.02 -59.91
N PHE A 815 -31.64 11.22 -60.41
CA PHE A 815 -30.83 12.19 -59.70
C PHE A 815 -31.41 12.50 -58.32
N PHE A 816 -32.68 12.83 -58.19
CA PHE A 816 -33.36 13.12 -56.95
C PHE A 816 -33.39 11.92 -55.99
N ILE A 817 -33.66 10.72 -56.47
CA ILE A 817 -33.68 9.51 -55.61
C ILE A 817 -32.30 9.27 -55.01
N VAL A 818 -31.26 9.45 -55.80
CA VAL A 818 -29.86 9.28 -55.26
C VAL A 818 -29.57 10.32 -54.17
N TRP A 819 -29.87 11.59 -54.39
CA TRP A 819 -29.58 12.65 -53.44
C TRP A 819 -30.49 12.63 -52.22
N ILE A 820 -31.75 12.21 -52.32
CA ILE A 820 -32.64 11.99 -51.18
C ILE A 820 -32.15 10.81 -50.33
N SER A 821 -31.65 9.75 -50.97
CA SER A 821 -31.08 8.59 -50.23
C SER A 821 -29.71 8.90 -49.60
N PHE A 822 -28.96 9.82 -50.21
CA PHE A 822 -27.65 10.23 -49.77
C PHE A 822 -27.69 10.91 -48.36
N VAL A 823 -28.67 11.81 -48.14
CA VAL A 823 -28.74 12.58 -46.88
C VAL A 823 -28.79 11.70 -45.62
N PRO A 824 -29.73 10.74 -45.48
CA PRO A 824 -29.74 9.88 -44.30
C PRO A 824 -28.51 8.96 -44.23
N ALA A 825 -27.99 8.46 -45.34
CA ALA A 825 -26.80 7.63 -45.39
C ALA A 825 -25.56 8.43 -44.94
N TYR A 826 -25.39 9.66 -45.37
CA TYR A 826 -24.31 10.56 -44.97
C TYR A 826 -24.34 10.90 -43.51
N LEU A 827 -25.50 11.22 -42.93
CA LEU A 827 -25.68 11.54 -41.52
C LEU A 827 -25.49 10.33 -40.60
N SER A 828 -25.72 9.11 -41.09
CA SER A 828 -25.58 7.87 -40.29
C SER A 828 -24.19 7.26 -40.34
N THR A 829 -23.33 7.65 -41.29
CA THR A 829 -21.96 7.13 -41.44
C THR A 829 -20.93 8.09 -40.82
N ARG A 830 -19.81 7.55 -40.36
CA ARG A 830 -18.69 8.32 -39.84
C ARG A 830 -17.36 7.84 -40.41
N GLY A 831 -16.36 8.72 -40.33
CA GLY A 831 -14.99 8.40 -40.74
C GLY A 831 -14.88 8.17 -42.25
N LYS A 832 -13.99 7.29 -42.67
CA LYS A 832 -13.71 7.01 -44.09
C LYS A 832 -14.93 6.56 -44.92
N PHE A 833 -15.94 5.97 -44.28
CA PHE A 833 -17.16 5.53 -44.94
C PHE A 833 -18.07 6.69 -45.34
N MET A 834 -18.02 7.84 -44.67
CA MET A 834 -18.75 9.05 -45.02
C MET A 834 -18.28 9.55 -46.40
N VAL A 835 -16.97 9.58 -46.65
CA VAL A 835 -16.36 9.95 -47.91
C VAL A 835 -16.78 8.95 -49.03
N ALA A 836 -16.79 7.66 -48.71
CA ALA A 836 -17.21 6.63 -49.67
C ALA A 836 -18.68 6.81 -50.09
N VAL A 837 -19.59 7.07 -49.15
CA VAL A 837 -21.03 7.35 -49.42
C VAL A 837 -21.18 8.58 -50.31
N GLN A 838 -20.40 9.63 -50.11
CA GLN A 838 -20.39 10.82 -50.95
C GLN A 838 -19.96 10.50 -52.37
N ILE A 839 -18.86 9.75 -52.54
CA ILE A 839 -18.39 9.33 -53.88
C ILE A 839 -19.43 8.43 -54.57
N PHE A 840 -20.07 7.51 -53.85
CA PHE A 840 -21.13 6.68 -54.42
C PHE A 840 -22.31 7.52 -54.95
N ALA A 841 -22.74 8.53 -54.23
CA ALA A 841 -23.82 9.43 -54.66
C ALA A 841 -23.44 10.19 -55.94
N ILE A 842 -22.18 10.69 -56.02
CA ILE A 842 -21.66 11.38 -57.19
C ILE A 842 -21.63 10.45 -58.40
N LEU A 843 -21.06 9.26 -58.24
CA LEU A 843 -20.97 8.27 -59.32
C LEU A 843 -22.34 7.82 -59.81
N ALA A 844 -23.26 7.49 -58.89
CA ALA A 844 -24.62 7.07 -59.22
C ALA A 844 -25.40 8.15 -59.98
N SER A 845 -25.26 9.42 -59.54
CA SER A 845 -25.89 10.56 -60.23
C SER A 845 -25.32 10.76 -61.62
N SER A 846 -23.97 10.73 -61.74
CA SER A 846 -23.27 10.92 -63.00
C SER A 846 -23.56 9.81 -64.03
N PHE A 847 -23.55 8.53 -63.57
CA PHE A 847 -23.98 7.43 -64.43
C PHE A 847 -25.46 7.50 -64.79
N GLY A 848 -26.33 7.89 -63.89
CA GLY A 848 -27.75 8.11 -64.17
C GLY A 848 -27.98 9.14 -65.27
N LEU A 849 -27.30 10.28 -65.20
CA LEU A 849 -27.36 11.32 -66.24
C LEU A 849 -26.77 10.80 -67.55
N LEU A 850 -25.61 10.17 -67.51
CA LEU A 850 -24.93 9.68 -68.73
C LEU A 850 -25.78 8.61 -69.44
N THR A 851 -26.30 7.63 -68.74
CA THR A 851 -27.04 6.51 -69.37
C THR A 851 -28.39 6.93 -69.80
N CYS A 852 -29.16 7.70 -69.03
CA CYS A 852 -30.50 8.10 -69.45
C CYS A 852 -30.53 9.09 -70.57
N ILE A 853 -29.57 9.98 -70.72
CA ILE A 853 -29.56 11.03 -71.73
C ILE A 853 -28.83 10.59 -72.95
N PHE A 854 -27.63 10.00 -72.84
CA PHE A 854 -26.78 9.71 -74.00
C PHE A 854 -26.88 8.31 -74.49
N LEU A 855 -27.19 7.31 -73.71
CA LEU A 855 -27.27 5.90 -74.20
C LEU A 855 -28.36 5.70 -75.30
N PRO A 856 -29.55 6.29 -75.21
CA PRO A 856 -30.54 6.18 -76.30
C PRO A 856 -30.09 6.89 -77.60
N LYS A 857 -29.37 8.04 -77.46
CA LYS A 857 -28.84 8.76 -78.64
C LYS A 857 -27.69 7.99 -79.27
N CYS A 858 -26.76 7.44 -78.48
CA CYS A 858 -25.71 6.59 -79.05
C CYS A 858 -26.26 5.30 -79.72
N TYR A 859 -27.30 4.70 -79.14
CA TYR A 859 -27.98 3.57 -79.78
C TYR A 859 -28.52 3.93 -81.13
N VAL A 860 -29.12 5.08 -81.36
CA VAL A 860 -29.60 5.53 -82.62
C VAL A 860 -28.46 5.85 -83.58
N LEU A 861 -27.36 6.52 -83.09
CA LEU A 861 -26.22 6.88 -83.92
C LEU A 861 -25.44 5.67 -84.41
N LEU A 862 -25.26 4.63 -83.57
CA LEU A 862 -24.34 3.47 -83.82
C LEU A 862 -25.09 2.24 -84.33
N VAL A 863 -26.28 1.92 -83.78
CA VAL A 863 -26.97 0.65 -84.01
C VAL A 863 -28.13 0.77 -85.03
N LYS A 864 -28.80 1.90 -85.10
CA LYS A 864 -29.94 2.16 -86.06
C LYS A 864 -29.78 3.49 -86.76
N PRO A 865 -28.75 3.67 -87.63
CA PRO A 865 -28.48 4.92 -88.30
C PRO A 865 -29.61 5.25 -89.37
N GLU A 866 -30.44 4.26 -89.77
CA GLU A 866 -31.59 4.48 -90.64
C GLU A 866 -32.61 5.42 -89.97
N ARG A 867 -32.74 5.47 -88.69
CA ARG A 867 -33.64 6.37 -87.96
C ARG A 867 -33.14 7.80 -87.86
N ASN A 868 -31.91 8.09 -88.32
CA ASN A 868 -31.24 9.38 -88.32
C ASN A 868 -31.38 10.11 -89.64
N LYS A 869 -32.39 9.82 -90.50
CA LYS A 869 -32.67 10.52 -91.72
C LYS A 869 -33.64 11.67 -91.52
N GLU A 870 -33.45 12.78 -92.25
CA GLU A 870 -34.17 14.03 -92.09
C GLU A 870 -35.67 13.92 -92.29
N GLU A 871 -36.13 12.94 -93.13
CA GLU A 871 -37.50 12.64 -93.41
C GLU A 871 -38.28 11.99 -92.29
N MET A 872 -37.64 11.28 -91.42
CA MET A 872 -38.21 10.66 -90.21
C MET A 872 -38.31 11.56 -89.02
N MET A 873 -37.63 12.71 -89.01
CA MET A 873 -37.64 13.70 -87.94
C MET A 873 -38.68 14.82 -88.07
N ARG A 874 -39.47 14.81 -89.18
CA ARG A 874 -40.55 15.79 -89.37
C ARG A 874 -41.83 15.31 -88.67
N PRO A 875 -42.53 16.26 -87.99
CA PRO A 875 -43.80 15.96 -87.37
C PRO A 875 -44.85 15.46 -88.32
N ARG A 876 -45.45 14.30 -88.12
CA ARG A 876 -46.56 13.77 -88.90
C ARG A 876 -47.83 14.51 -88.58
N ALA A 877 -48.31 15.31 -89.45
CA ALA A 877 -49.62 15.99 -89.37
C ALA A 877 -50.73 14.96 -89.14
N LYS A 878 -51.51 15.09 -88.12
CA LYS A 878 -52.71 14.30 -87.90
C LYS A 878 -53.78 14.70 -88.94
N PRO A 879 -54.42 13.70 -89.59
CA PRO A 879 -55.61 13.95 -90.33
C PRO A 879 -56.81 14.33 -89.42
N ARG A 880 -57.55 15.39 -89.79
CA ARG A 880 -58.86 15.77 -89.28
C ARG A 880 -59.83 14.75 -89.71
N ASP A 881 -60.48 13.96 -88.90
CA ASP A 881 -61.71 13.24 -89.22
C ASP A 881 -62.78 13.53 -88.21
N GLY A 882 -63.91 13.86 -88.78
CA GLY A 882 -65.15 14.25 -88.14
C GLY A 882 -65.99 13.00 -87.78
N THR A 883 -66.82 13.29 -86.83
CA THR A 883 -68.15 12.76 -86.51
C THR A 883 -68.50 11.34 -86.94
N SER A 884 -68.89 10.43 -86.04
CA SER A 884 -70.29 10.10 -85.73
C SER A 884 -70.31 8.85 -84.76
N THR A 885 -71.10 9.01 -83.74
CA THR A 885 -72.07 8.17 -83.05
C THR A 885 -71.92 6.62 -83.10
N GLY A 886 -72.05 6.06 -81.87
CA GLY A 886 -72.83 4.86 -81.75
C GLY A 886 -72.35 3.78 -80.81
N THR A 887 -72.87 3.73 -79.70
CA THR A 887 -73.51 2.61 -78.93
C THR A 887 -72.66 1.36 -78.56
N SER A 888 -72.68 1.18 -77.25
CA SER A 888 -73.17 -0.03 -76.55
C SER A 888 -72.16 -1.19 -76.18
N ALA A 889 -72.22 -1.47 -74.97
CA ALA A 889 -72.25 -2.75 -74.18
C ALA A 889 -70.99 -3.68 -74.26
N SER A 890 -70.64 -4.27 -73.34
CA SER A 890 -70.98 -4.79 -72.01
C SER A 890 -69.94 -5.72 -71.47
N LEU A 891 -69.82 -5.73 -70.16
CA LEU A 891 -69.54 -6.84 -69.23
C LEU A 891 -68.45 -7.88 -69.57
N ALA A 892 -67.53 -8.07 -68.68
CA ALA A 892 -67.53 -9.24 -67.74
C ALA A 892 -66.30 -9.12 -66.84
N THR A 893 -66.52 -8.93 -65.62
CA THR A 893 -66.09 -9.58 -64.39
C THR A 893 -65.30 -10.83 -64.50
N ALA A 894 -64.20 -10.93 -63.68
CA ALA A 894 -64.02 -12.02 -62.74
C ALA A 894 -62.88 -11.68 -61.73
N ASN A 895 -63.34 -11.74 -60.55
CA ASN A 895 -62.62 -11.84 -59.30
C ASN A 895 -61.68 -13.01 -59.20
N THR A 896 -60.71 -12.91 -58.31
CA THR A 896 -60.39 -13.81 -57.14
C THR A 896 -59.16 -13.28 -56.52
N GLU A 897 -59.27 -12.66 -55.32
CA GLU A 897 -59.24 -13.14 -53.95
C GLU A 897 -58.05 -14.02 -53.55
N VAL A 898 -57.56 -13.56 -52.42
CA VAL A 898 -57.13 -14.30 -51.17
C VAL A 898 -55.68 -14.83 -51.17
N ASN A 899 -54.79 -14.66 -50.21
CA ASN A 899 -54.92 -14.56 -48.77
C ASN A 899 -53.69 -14.01 -48.14
N ALA A 900 -53.92 -13.37 -47.02
CA ALA A 900 -52.97 -13.01 -45.97
C ALA A 900 -52.51 -14.26 -45.19
N THR A 901 -51.31 -14.29 -44.68
CA THR A 901 -51.06 -14.89 -43.38
C THR A 901 -49.92 -14.18 -42.68
N THR A 902 -50.26 -13.60 -41.58
CA THR A 902 -49.48 -13.17 -40.43
C THR A 902 -48.78 -14.35 -39.78
N ALA A 903 -47.56 -14.16 -39.32
CA ALA A 903 -47.15 -14.72 -38.05
C ALA A 903 -46.01 -13.87 -37.40
N SER A 904 -46.37 -13.32 -36.28
CA SER A 904 -45.62 -12.76 -35.22
C SER A 904 -44.90 -13.87 -34.43
N THR A 905 -43.74 -13.54 -33.87
CA THR A 905 -43.25 -13.87 -32.54
C THR A 905 -41.84 -13.27 -32.49
N ALA A 906 -41.54 -12.28 -31.69
CA ALA A 906 -41.50 -12.12 -30.23
C ALA A 906 -40.41 -12.95 -29.53
N ILE A 907 -39.60 -12.19 -28.80
CA ILE A 907 -38.98 -12.51 -27.50
C ILE A 907 -37.55 -13.11 -27.52
N ASP A 908 -36.71 -12.45 -26.89
CA ASP A 908 -35.87 -12.38 -25.64
C ASP A 908 -34.40 -12.68 -25.90
N ASP A 909 -33.53 -11.93 -25.46
CA ASP A 909 -32.91 -11.39 -24.30
C ASP A 909 -31.91 -10.30 -24.69
#